data_96839fb7c52d84671957dc2316bd58d4
#
_entry.id   96839fb7c52d84671957dc2316bd58d4
#
_cell.length_a   1.000
_cell.length_b   1.000
_cell.length_c   1.000
_cell.angle_alpha   90.00
_cell.angle_beta   90.00
_cell.angle_gamma   90.00
#
_symmetry.space_group_name_H-M   'P 1'
#
loop_
_entity.id
_entity.type
_entity.pdbx_description
1 polymer ?
#
loop_
_entity_poly.entity_id
_entity_poly.type
_entity_poly.pdbx_seq_one_letter_code
_entity_poly.pdbx_strand_id
1 'polypeptide(L)'
;MRRPSLWVALGALASEALSQPLESRSSDTVKVHWVGDAPEYHAGTTFGLPWPQGKYRSNDTQFSLSGQSNEQIPLQSWVTGYWRDGSIKWTGHAIPPLDTIDSEYRVSASASSRHPASNHSSTSSTLKVTNNADGITVDTGKLTASFPKQGNVIVGSITTSSGKVVGENGKLVLHTQSGVAEDVSARANASINYFNFESNIENVTVSKDNAVRTLVTVKGTHQTSGSGAHDDWLPFTLRFYFYANSDSIRVVHSIVFDGEPEEDFITGLGIQFEVPLEGEELYNRHIRLPGVDGGYLNEAVQGITGLRRDPGEEVRSAQYEGKVTPNISTWDERVSSRMQWIPVWNDYKLSQLSPDGFTLKKRTKPGQAWINIPGGTRSSGLAYLGGATQGGLAIGLRDFWKRYPAGLDITNAGANKGQITLWLYSPEAAPLDLRPFHDGLGQDTYEKQTDALEITYEDYEPGFNTPYGIARTSEIFLHAFDATPESDNLALLGSYINEPPVLVPEPEYIKETKAAGSYWALPDTSNEKASTIENHLDFLAKFYQGQIEDRRWYGFLDYGDIMHTYDEDRHTWRYDVGGYAWDNSELSPDLFFWQYFLRTGRADIYRFAEALTRHTGEVDVYHIGDWKGLGTRHGVQHFADSAKQVRIAQPQYRKYFYYLSGGDERVGELLEEAIDADKTYGILDPQRKVRTDGWTPEPGKPVAFSLGTDWAGLAAGWLIEWERRGPRWQEAKQKLTGTAKGIASFKNGFVTGEGLYAISNGTLLPPPTDPNNEGVVSISHLNAVFGMPEVVSELLEYWGDEAPEGLESAWLDYCYYYGATKAEQQARYGESFSGISLIQGHSRLTAYYAKHSNNVTVAERAWKEFYNNTDGFTADEPWVSERVNGSAVLIPVDEATWISTNAVAQYGLAAIQDLALVGDAVTQSPYGA
;
A
#
# COMPACT_ATOMS: atom_id res chain seq x y z
N MET A 1 15.57 39.39 82.31
CA MET A 1 14.18 39.71 82.49
C MET A 1 13.54 40.15 81.18
N ARG A 2 12.43 39.57 80.89
CA ARG A 2 11.53 39.89 79.78
C ARG A 2 11.93 39.43 78.39
N ARG A 3 11.22 38.38 77.99
CA ARG A 3 10.92 37.95 76.56
C ARG A 3 10.10 39.00 75.94
N PRO A 4 10.18 39.12 74.60
CA PRO A 4 8.98 39.23 73.79
C PRO A 4 8.96 38.22 72.61
N SER A 5 7.89 37.56 72.65
CA SER A 5 6.90 37.15 71.62
C SER A 5 7.33 36.90 70.18
N LEU A 6 7.32 35.65 69.95
CA LEU A 6 7.19 34.89 68.68
C LEU A 6 5.79 35.13 68.05
N TRP A 7 5.64 36.07 67.14
CA TRP A 7 4.40 36.24 66.32
C TRP A 7 4.66 37.21 65.15
N VAL A 8 5.64 36.94 64.26
CA VAL A 8 5.68 37.54 62.90
C VAL A 8 6.57 36.67 62.00
N ALA A 9 6.18 35.44 61.71
CA ALA A 9 6.87 34.65 60.71
C ALA A 9 5.95 33.58 60.04
N LEU A 10 4.64 33.85 60.01
CA LEU A 10 3.69 32.95 59.31
C LEU A 10 2.81 33.68 58.27
N GLY A 11 3.16 34.92 57.90
CA GLY A 11 2.42 35.70 56.93
C GLY A 11 3.11 35.92 55.60
N ALA A 12 4.36 35.43 55.41
CA ALA A 12 5.15 35.69 54.19
C ALA A 12 5.36 34.45 53.32
N LEU A 13 4.79 33.32 53.63
CA LEU A 13 4.89 32.07 52.82
C LEU A 13 3.61 31.70 52.08
N ALA A 14 2.57 32.55 52.13
CA ALA A 14 1.32 32.29 51.43
C ALA A 14 1.04 33.26 50.23
N SER A 15 1.97 34.13 49.86
CA SER A 15 1.80 35.06 48.75
C SER A 15 2.78 34.86 47.57
N GLU A 16 3.70 33.88 47.64
CA GLU A 16 4.57 33.53 46.50
C GLU A 16 4.10 32.30 45.71
N ALA A 17 2.96 31.69 46.03
CA ALA A 17 2.40 30.56 45.32
C ALA A 17 1.34 30.92 44.26
N LEU A 18 1.15 32.17 43.89
CA LEU A 18 0.08 32.64 42.99
C LEU A 18 0.53 33.63 41.93
N SER A 19 1.79 33.59 41.50
CA SER A 19 2.23 34.30 40.31
C SER A 19 3.43 33.65 39.66
N GLN A 20 3.30 32.37 39.30
CA GLN A 20 4.05 31.91 38.12
C GLN A 20 3.31 32.46 36.89
N PRO A 21 3.98 33.18 35.98
CA PRO A 21 3.41 33.51 34.71
C PRO A 21 3.06 32.19 34.04
N LEU A 22 1.85 32.05 33.49
CA LEU A 22 1.58 31.07 32.46
C LEU A 22 2.72 31.21 31.42
N GLU A 23 3.70 30.32 31.48
CA GLU A 23 4.63 30.15 30.37
C GLU A 23 3.76 30.02 29.13
N SER A 24 3.93 30.95 28.22
CA SER A 24 3.38 30.81 26.88
C SER A 24 3.90 29.48 26.36
N ARG A 25 3.04 28.45 26.29
CA ARG A 25 3.39 27.18 25.66
C ARG A 25 3.93 27.53 24.29
N SER A 26 5.23 27.33 24.09
CA SER A 26 5.86 27.51 22.79
C SER A 26 5.13 26.63 21.80
N SER A 27 4.77 27.18 20.64
CA SER A 27 4.28 26.39 19.53
C SER A 27 5.39 25.43 19.10
N ASP A 28 5.11 24.13 19.13
CA ASP A 28 6.07 23.19 18.57
C ASP A 28 5.95 23.20 17.06
N THR A 29 7.09 23.28 16.43
CA THR A 29 7.20 23.30 14.97
C THR A 29 7.93 22.06 14.51
N VAL A 30 7.29 21.31 13.63
CA VAL A 30 7.83 20.11 13.00
C VAL A 30 8.22 20.44 11.57
N LYS A 31 9.44 20.13 11.21
CA LYS A 31 9.92 20.20 9.84
C LYS A 31 9.41 18.99 9.07
N VAL A 32 8.96 19.24 7.83
CA VAL A 32 8.59 18.22 6.86
C VAL A 32 9.24 18.53 5.52
N HIS A 33 9.68 17.50 4.84
CA HIS A 33 10.30 17.57 3.52
C HIS A 33 9.65 16.58 2.58
N TRP A 34 9.86 16.74 1.28
CA TRP A 34 9.38 15.79 0.30
C TRP A 34 10.14 14.45 0.40
N VAL A 35 9.42 13.36 0.16
CA VAL A 35 10.04 12.06 -0.05
C VAL A 35 10.82 12.12 -1.36
N GLY A 36 12.15 12.23 -1.25
CA GLY A 36 13.04 12.53 -2.36
C GLY A 36 13.21 14.03 -2.59
N ASP A 37 13.42 14.42 -3.83
CA ASP A 37 13.59 15.82 -4.22
C ASP A 37 12.25 16.58 -4.21
N ALA A 38 12.32 17.90 -4.10
CA ALA A 38 11.15 18.74 -4.25
C ALA A 38 10.59 18.58 -5.67
N PRO A 39 9.28 18.32 -5.85
CA PRO A 39 8.69 18.12 -7.17
C PRO A 39 8.61 19.45 -7.93
N GLU A 40 8.67 19.37 -9.25
CA GLU A 40 8.40 20.54 -10.09
C GLU A 40 6.89 20.90 -10.14
N TYR A 41 6.03 19.91 -9.87
CA TYR A 41 4.56 20.03 -9.88
C TYR A 41 3.91 19.08 -8.88
N HIS A 42 2.84 19.53 -8.25
CA HIS A 42 1.90 18.66 -7.54
C HIS A 42 0.46 19.19 -7.60
N ALA A 43 -0.50 18.27 -7.68
CA ALA A 43 -1.93 18.62 -7.75
C ALA A 43 -2.62 18.68 -6.39
N GLY A 44 -1.88 18.85 -5.33
CA GLY A 44 -2.27 18.68 -3.92
C GLY A 44 -1.70 17.40 -3.36
N THR A 45 -1.48 17.35 -2.05
CA THR A 45 -0.96 16.15 -1.38
C THR A 45 -1.55 15.98 0.01
N THR A 46 -1.53 14.74 0.50
CA THR A 46 -1.92 14.35 1.85
C THR A 46 -0.75 13.62 2.51
N PHE A 47 -0.50 13.91 3.79
CA PHE A 47 0.63 13.34 4.54
C PHE A 47 0.28 13.22 6.02
N GLY A 48 1.08 12.44 6.77
CA GLY A 48 0.85 12.19 8.18
C GLY A 48 1.99 12.61 9.08
N LEU A 49 1.66 12.99 10.31
CA LEU A 49 2.63 13.40 11.32
C LEU A 49 2.39 12.74 12.67
N PRO A 50 3.45 12.22 13.32
CA PRO A 50 3.39 11.73 14.70
C PRO A 50 3.52 12.86 15.71
N TRP A 51 3.00 12.63 16.94
CA TRP A 51 3.06 13.57 18.05
C TRP A 51 3.40 12.86 19.36
N PRO A 52 4.20 13.49 20.24
CA PRO A 52 4.53 12.91 21.56
C PRO A 52 3.31 12.73 22.46
N GLN A 53 3.31 11.68 23.27
CA GLN A 53 2.24 11.40 24.22
C GLN A 53 2.02 12.54 25.21
N GLY A 54 0.76 12.81 25.55
CA GLY A 54 0.34 13.79 26.56
C GLY A 54 0.35 15.25 26.11
N LYS A 55 0.85 15.54 24.88
CA LYS A 55 1.16 16.89 24.46
C LYS A 55 -0.03 17.65 23.89
N TYR A 56 -0.78 17.04 22.99
CA TYR A 56 -1.87 17.67 22.23
C TYR A 56 -3.17 16.88 22.34
N ARG A 57 -4.32 17.59 22.32
CA ARG A 57 -5.64 16.99 22.34
C ARG A 57 -6.49 17.53 21.20
N SER A 58 -7.38 16.68 20.66
CA SER A 58 -8.18 17.02 19.48
C SER A 58 -9.12 18.22 19.67
N ASN A 59 -9.51 18.52 20.91
CA ASN A 59 -10.49 19.58 21.20
C ASN A 59 -9.86 20.97 21.30
N ASP A 60 -8.55 21.08 21.49
CA ASP A 60 -7.89 22.35 21.81
C ASP A 60 -6.61 22.59 20.99
N THR A 61 -6.31 21.74 20.01
CA THR A 61 -5.12 21.89 19.18
C THR A 61 -5.48 22.37 17.78
N GLN A 62 -4.78 23.39 17.32
CA GLN A 62 -4.83 23.87 15.94
C GLN A 62 -3.47 23.67 15.27
N PHE A 63 -3.53 23.30 13.98
CA PHE A 63 -2.36 23.11 13.15
C PHE A 63 -2.28 24.20 12.08
N SER A 64 -1.07 24.63 11.75
CA SER A 64 -0.79 25.55 10.66
C SER A 64 0.45 25.11 9.91
N LEU A 65 0.55 25.47 8.64
CA LEU A 65 1.69 25.16 7.78
C LEU A 65 2.28 26.45 7.23
N SER A 66 3.62 26.55 7.25
CA SER A 66 4.34 27.64 6.62
C SER A 66 5.50 27.13 5.76
N GLY A 67 5.77 27.84 4.67
CA GLY A 67 6.94 27.63 3.82
C GLY A 67 8.22 28.23 4.41
N GLN A 68 9.31 28.19 3.63
CA GLN A 68 10.62 28.67 4.04
C GLN A 68 10.65 30.19 4.28
N SER A 69 9.87 30.96 3.53
CA SER A 69 9.72 32.41 3.68
C SER A 69 8.69 32.80 4.77
N ASN A 70 8.17 31.82 5.54
CA ASN A 70 7.12 31.96 6.56
C ASN A 70 5.75 32.38 6.02
N GLU A 71 5.47 32.25 4.72
CA GLU A 71 4.12 32.37 4.19
C GLU A 71 3.24 31.26 4.73
N GLN A 72 1.97 31.60 5.00
CA GLN A 72 1.01 30.62 5.49
C GLN A 72 0.35 29.87 4.32
N ILE A 73 0.41 28.54 4.39
CA ILE A 73 -0.15 27.66 3.38
C ILE A 73 -1.48 27.08 3.92
N PRO A 74 -2.55 27.04 3.09
CA PRO A 74 -3.81 26.42 3.49
C PRO A 74 -3.60 24.97 3.91
N LEU A 75 -4.10 24.61 5.08
CA LEU A 75 -3.95 23.29 5.67
C LEU A 75 -5.28 22.77 6.19
N GLN A 76 -5.65 21.55 5.81
CA GLN A 76 -6.73 20.80 6.44
C GLN A 76 -6.10 19.68 7.26
N SER A 77 -6.56 19.49 8.50
CA SER A 77 -5.98 18.53 9.43
C SER A 77 -7.05 17.68 10.10
N TRP A 78 -6.74 16.41 10.36
CA TRP A 78 -7.59 15.48 11.11
C TRP A 78 -6.74 14.53 11.93
N VAL A 79 -7.32 13.91 12.98
CA VAL A 79 -6.62 12.93 13.81
C VAL A 79 -6.79 11.54 13.20
N THR A 80 -5.68 10.81 13.03
CA THR A 80 -5.65 9.44 12.53
C THR A 80 -5.32 8.41 13.63
N GLY A 81 -4.73 8.84 14.74
CA GLY A 81 -4.44 7.97 15.88
C GLY A 81 -4.33 8.72 17.19
N TYR A 82 -4.66 8.03 18.29
CA TYR A 82 -4.62 8.55 19.64
C TYR A 82 -3.73 7.70 20.53
N TRP A 83 -3.02 8.33 21.43
CA TRP A 83 -2.43 7.67 22.58
C TRP A 83 -3.53 7.18 23.56
N ARG A 84 -3.17 6.25 24.41
CA ARG A 84 -4.10 5.69 25.40
C ARG A 84 -4.77 6.77 26.28
N ASP A 85 -4.01 7.78 26.69
CA ASP A 85 -4.47 8.91 27.49
C ASP A 85 -5.42 9.87 26.74
N GLY A 86 -5.71 9.59 25.46
CA GLY A 86 -6.55 10.39 24.58
C GLY A 86 -5.86 11.60 23.95
N SER A 87 -4.56 11.76 24.17
CA SER A 87 -3.77 12.74 23.40
C SER A 87 -3.57 12.27 21.96
N ILE A 88 -3.31 13.21 21.06
CA ILE A 88 -3.08 12.93 19.64
C ILE A 88 -1.76 12.16 19.49
N LYS A 89 -1.80 11.02 18.78
CA LYS A 89 -0.63 10.23 18.40
C LYS A 89 -0.23 10.48 16.95
N TRP A 90 -1.21 10.52 16.05
CA TRP A 90 -1.01 10.76 14.63
C TRP A 90 -2.07 11.71 14.07
N THR A 91 -1.65 12.56 13.15
CA THR A 91 -2.54 13.41 12.36
C THR A 91 -2.33 13.22 10.87
N GLY A 92 -3.42 13.38 10.10
CA GLY A 92 -3.37 13.56 8.67
C GLY A 92 -3.50 15.04 8.32
N HIS A 93 -2.84 15.44 7.26
CA HIS A 93 -2.81 16.81 6.75
C HIS A 93 -2.96 16.81 5.24
N ALA A 94 -3.70 17.77 4.69
CA ALA A 94 -3.82 17.99 3.25
C ALA A 94 -3.50 19.44 2.89
N ILE A 95 -2.78 19.61 1.78
CA ILE A 95 -2.44 20.90 1.18
C ILE A 95 -2.90 20.97 -0.28
N PRO A 96 -3.28 22.15 -0.78
CA PRO A 96 -3.62 22.36 -2.19
C PRO A 96 -2.34 22.38 -3.06
N PRO A 97 -2.46 22.43 -4.41
CA PRO A 97 -1.36 22.79 -5.28
C PRO A 97 -0.73 24.13 -4.86
N LEU A 98 0.58 24.25 -4.99
CA LEU A 98 1.35 25.44 -4.64
C LEU A 98 1.98 26.04 -5.89
N ASP A 99 1.88 27.35 -6.05
CA ASP A 99 2.53 28.08 -7.15
C ASP A 99 4.07 28.12 -7.00
N THR A 100 4.55 28.08 -5.75
CA THR A 100 5.97 27.98 -5.40
C THR A 100 6.15 26.80 -4.47
N ILE A 101 7.02 25.88 -4.84
CA ILE A 101 7.27 24.66 -4.09
C ILE A 101 8.62 24.80 -3.37
N ASP A 102 8.55 24.84 -2.04
CA ASP A 102 9.73 24.81 -1.18
C ASP A 102 10.25 23.37 -0.99
N SER A 103 11.52 23.21 -0.69
CA SER A 103 12.10 21.90 -0.35
C SER A 103 11.70 21.41 1.06
N GLU A 104 11.32 22.33 1.95
CA GLU A 104 10.99 22.09 3.36
C GLU A 104 9.84 22.98 3.80
N TYR A 105 8.97 22.46 4.63
CA TYR A 105 7.88 23.18 5.28
C TYR A 105 7.89 22.99 6.78
N ARG A 106 7.09 23.79 7.50
CA ARG A 106 6.97 23.75 8.95
C ARG A 106 5.51 23.63 9.36
N VAL A 107 5.16 22.51 9.99
CA VAL A 107 3.86 22.32 10.64
C VAL A 107 3.99 22.74 12.09
N SER A 108 3.17 23.72 12.50
CA SER A 108 3.13 24.18 13.88
C SER A 108 1.83 23.76 14.55
N ALA A 109 1.95 23.19 15.76
CA ALA A 109 0.80 22.86 16.62
C ALA A 109 0.72 23.87 17.77
N SER A 110 -0.46 24.43 18.02
CA SER A 110 -0.70 25.40 19.08
C SER A 110 -1.97 25.10 19.85
N ALA A 111 -1.95 25.29 21.20
CA ALA A 111 -3.13 25.20 22.02
C ALA A 111 -4.03 26.39 21.78
N SER A 112 -5.31 26.15 21.44
CA SER A 112 -6.33 27.19 21.28
C SER A 112 -7.02 27.47 22.61
N SER A 113 -7.08 28.74 23.03
CA SER A 113 -7.81 29.17 24.23
C SER A 113 -9.31 29.43 23.99
N ARG A 114 -9.81 29.15 22.79
CA ARG A 114 -11.23 29.38 22.42
C ARG A 114 -11.82 28.07 21.88
N HIS A 115 -13.14 27.88 22.15
CA HIS A 115 -13.92 26.77 21.61
C HIS A 115 -13.65 26.56 20.12
N PRO A 116 -13.66 25.30 19.62
CA PRO A 116 -13.34 25.00 18.26
C PRO A 116 -14.32 25.69 17.31
N ALA A 117 -13.94 26.84 16.80
CA ALA A 117 -14.38 27.25 15.50
C ALA A 117 -13.71 26.27 14.53
N SER A 118 -14.49 25.68 13.63
CA SER A 118 -14.03 24.79 12.55
C SER A 118 -12.57 25.05 12.15
N ASN A 119 -11.74 24.01 12.13
CA ASN A 119 -10.28 24.03 11.85
C ASN A 119 -9.94 24.59 10.45
N HIS A 120 -10.38 25.81 10.16
CA HIS A 120 -10.14 26.46 8.88
C HIS A 120 -9.30 27.72 9.12
N SER A 121 -8.11 27.73 8.54
CA SER A 121 -7.44 28.97 8.20
C SER A 121 -8.41 29.87 7.45
N SER A 122 -8.53 31.15 7.82
CA SER A 122 -9.53 32.12 7.36
C SER A 122 -9.41 32.57 5.90
N THR A 123 -8.74 31.84 5.04
CA THR A 123 -8.83 32.01 3.59
C THR A 123 -10.06 31.25 3.10
N SER A 124 -10.98 31.94 2.42
CA SER A 124 -12.18 31.35 1.83
C SER A 124 -11.76 30.15 0.96
N SER A 125 -12.13 28.93 1.36
CA SER A 125 -11.89 27.75 0.54
C SER A 125 -12.54 27.93 -0.83
N THR A 126 -11.79 27.64 -1.89
CA THR A 126 -12.33 27.58 -3.26
C THR A 126 -13.08 26.28 -3.49
N LEU A 127 -12.83 25.24 -2.65
CA LEU A 127 -13.46 23.94 -2.75
C LEU A 127 -14.92 24.00 -2.28
N LYS A 128 -15.84 23.69 -3.19
CA LYS A 128 -17.28 23.69 -2.90
C LYS A 128 -17.87 22.32 -3.23
N VAL A 129 -18.68 21.81 -2.33
CA VAL A 129 -19.36 20.52 -2.48
C VAL A 129 -20.87 20.74 -2.38
N THR A 130 -21.59 20.30 -3.40
CA THR A 130 -23.05 20.23 -3.39
C THR A 130 -23.46 18.77 -3.40
N ASN A 131 -24.28 18.38 -2.41
CA ASN A 131 -24.81 17.01 -2.30
C ASN A 131 -26.34 17.10 -2.21
N ASN A 132 -27.03 16.64 -3.23
CA ASN A 132 -28.49 16.63 -3.31
C ASN A 132 -29.03 15.25 -3.71
N ALA A 133 -30.34 15.14 -3.96
CA ALA A 133 -30.96 13.87 -4.32
C ALA A 133 -30.43 13.30 -5.65
N ASP A 134 -30.10 14.16 -6.63
CA ASP A 134 -29.74 13.75 -7.98
C ASP A 134 -28.25 13.38 -8.09
N GLY A 135 -27.39 13.95 -7.24
CA GLY A 135 -25.97 13.72 -7.34
C GLY A 135 -25.12 14.54 -6.37
N ILE A 136 -23.82 14.39 -6.55
CA ILE A 136 -22.78 15.17 -5.87
C ILE A 136 -22.03 15.97 -6.92
N THR A 137 -21.77 17.26 -6.62
CA THR A 137 -20.92 18.12 -7.45
C THR A 137 -19.79 18.67 -6.60
N VAL A 138 -18.57 18.57 -7.11
CA VAL A 138 -17.36 19.13 -6.50
C VAL A 138 -16.79 20.19 -7.43
N ASP A 139 -16.60 21.40 -6.91
CA ASP A 139 -15.94 22.53 -7.58
C ASP A 139 -14.66 22.86 -6.82
N THR A 140 -13.51 22.69 -7.47
CA THR A 140 -12.19 22.96 -6.89
C THR A 140 -11.75 24.42 -7.07
N GLY A 141 -12.49 25.19 -7.88
CA GLY A 141 -12.09 26.52 -8.38
C GLY A 141 -11.32 26.47 -9.70
N LYS A 142 -10.81 25.29 -10.12
CA LYS A 142 -10.15 25.05 -11.42
C LYS A 142 -10.93 24.08 -12.30
N LEU A 143 -11.61 23.12 -11.69
CA LEU A 143 -12.53 22.21 -12.37
C LEU A 143 -13.78 21.97 -11.52
N THR A 144 -14.84 21.52 -12.18
CA THR A 144 -16.07 21.02 -11.57
C THR A 144 -16.33 19.60 -12.06
N ALA A 145 -16.57 18.66 -11.14
CA ALA A 145 -16.96 17.30 -11.46
C ALA A 145 -18.32 16.93 -10.87
N SER A 146 -19.13 16.17 -11.60
CA SER A 146 -20.45 15.72 -11.17
C SER A 146 -20.54 14.20 -11.08
N PHE A 147 -21.24 13.70 -10.05
CA PHE A 147 -21.37 12.28 -9.71
C PHE A 147 -22.85 11.92 -9.54
N PRO A 148 -23.49 11.22 -10.49
CA PRO A 148 -24.81 10.62 -10.28
C PRO A 148 -24.80 9.62 -9.12
N LYS A 149 -25.94 9.44 -8.44
CA LYS A 149 -26.04 8.50 -7.31
C LYS A 149 -26.50 7.11 -7.70
N GLN A 150 -26.87 6.89 -8.96
CA GLN A 150 -27.34 5.61 -9.47
C GLN A 150 -27.13 5.49 -10.97
N GLY A 151 -27.25 4.31 -11.50
CA GLY A 151 -27.05 4.00 -12.92
C GLY A 151 -25.63 3.57 -13.23
N ASN A 152 -25.25 3.64 -14.50
CA ASN A 152 -23.96 3.15 -14.99
C ASN A 152 -22.88 4.25 -15.19
N VAL A 153 -23.26 5.51 -15.08
CA VAL A 153 -22.36 6.65 -15.23
C VAL A 153 -21.81 7.05 -13.86
N ILE A 154 -20.52 6.80 -13.64
CA ILE A 154 -19.82 7.12 -12.39
C ILE A 154 -19.52 8.62 -12.30
N VAL A 155 -19.00 9.20 -13.39
CA VAL A 155 -18.72 10.64 -13.51
C VAL A 155 -19.59 11.22 -14.59
N GLY A 156 -20.51 12.08 -14.23
CA GLY A 156 -21.45 12.69 -15.18
C GLY A 156 -20.75 13.67 -16.12
N SER A 157 -19.93 14.58 -15.57
CA SER A 157 -19.15 15.53 -16.33
C SER A 157 -17.92 16.02 -15.57
N ILE A 158 -16.88 16.41 -16.32
CA ILE A 158 -15.72 17.17 -15.85
C ILE A 158 -15.68 18.44 -16.67
N THR A 159 -15.76 19.59 -16.01
CA THR A 159 -15.86 20.93 -16.62
C THR A 159 -14.70 21.78 -16.10
N THR A 160 -13.99 22.48 -16.97
CA THR A 160 -12.93 23.42 -16.59
C THR A 160 -13.49 24.69 -15.97
N SER A 161 -12.64 25.50 -15.34
CA SER A 161 -13.06 26.80 -14.76
C SER A 161 -13.57 27.79 -15.81
N SER A 162 -13.22 27.63 -17.09
CA SER A 162 -13.77 28.44 -18.20
C SER A 162 -15.16 27.96 -18.67
N GLY A 163 -15.69 26.86 -18.07
CA GLY A 163 -17.00 26.32 -18.40
C GLY A 163 -17.02 25.31 -19.55
N LYS A 164 -15.86 24.82 -20.01
CA LYS A 164 -15.76 23.80 -21.06
C LYS A 164 -15.92 22.41 -20.45
N VAL A 165 -16.87 21.62 -20.96
CA VAL A 165 -16.97 20.19 -20.64
C VAL A 165 -15.91 19.44 -21.40
N VAL A 166 -14.95 18.86 -20.69
CA VAL A 166 -13.78 18.16 -21.27
C VAL A 166 -13.85 16.65 -21.10
N GLY A 167 -14.72 16.17 -20.24
CA GLY A 167 -15.02 14.75 -20.06
C GLY A 167 -16.45 14.56 -19.60
N GLU A 168 -17.14 13.56 -20.13
CA GLU A 168 -18.49 13.20 -19.69
C GLU A 168 -18.73 11.70 -19.79
N ASN A 169 -19.84 11.21 -19.22
CA ASN A 169 -20.25 9.79 -19.25
C ASN A 169 -19.13 8.83 -18.82
N GLY A 170 -18.38 9.22 -17.78
CA GLY A 170 -17.33 8.37 -17.21
C GLY A 170 -17.91 7.08 -16.64
N LYS A 171 -17.40 5.91 -17.09
CA LYS A 171 -17.88 4.59 -16.63
C LYS A 171 -16.74 3.57 -16.57
N LEU A 172 -16.89 2.55 -15.73
CA LEU A 172 -16.07 1.36 -15.84
C LEU A 172 -16.55 0.49 -16.98
N VAL A 173 -15.62 -0.20 -17.62
CA VAL A 173 -15.88 -1.18 -18.67
C VAL A 173 -15.13 -2.46 -18.34
N LEU A 174 -15.84 -3.60 -18.44
CA LEU A 174 -15.29 -4.92 -18.20
C LEU A 174 -15.70 -5.82 -19.37
N HIS A 175 -14.70 -6.51 -19.92
CA HIS A 175 -14.91 -7.56 -20.93
C HIS A 175 -14.47 -8.88 -20.35
N THR A 176 -15.26 -9.93 -20.57
CA THR A 176 -14.94 -11.29 -20.12
C THR A 176 -15.30 -12.34 -21.17
N GLN A 177 -14.79 -13.54 -20.96
CA GLN A 177 -15.17 -14.72 -21.73
C GLN A 177 -15.31 -15.94 -20.83
N SER A 178 -16.14 -16.92 -21.25
CA SER A 178 -16.51 -18.10 -20.45
C SER A 178 -15.54 -19.28 -20.56
N GLY A 179 -14.35 -19.09 -21.08
CA GLY A 179 -13.33 -20.12 -21.22
C GLY A 179 -12.22 -19.70 -22.15
N VAL A 180 -11.20 -20.53 -22.29
CA VAL A 180 -10.05 -20.31 -23.18
C VAL A 180 -10.07 -21.26 -24.38
N ALA A 181 -9.43 -20.88 -25.47
CA ALA A 181 -9.50 -21.60 -26.74
C ALA A 181 -8.91 -23.02 -26.64
N GLU A 182 -7.90 -23.20 -25.82
CA GLU A 182 -7.23 -24.47 -25.57
C GLU A 182 -8.18 -25.50 -24.98
N ASP A 183 -9.00 -25.12 -23.99
CA ASP A 183 -9.97 -25.98 -23.34
C ASP A 183 -11.14 -26.34 -24.26
N VAL A 184 -11.58 -25.37 -25.06
CA VAL A 184 -12.69 -25.56 -26.02
C VAL A 184 -12.26 -26.50 -27.14
N SER A 185 -11.02 -26.44 -27.60
CA SER A 185 -10.50 -27.33 -28.65
C SER A 185 -10.48 -28.79 -28.22
N ALA A 186 -10.39 -29.06 -26.91
CA ALA A 186 -10.41 -30.40 -26.32
C ALA A 186 -11.83 -30.96 -26.12
N ARG A 187 -12.89 -30.15 -26.20
CA ARG A 187 -14.29 -30.54 -25.94
C ARG A 187 -15.15 -30.41 -27.20
N ALA A 188 -15.64 -31.49 -27.73
CA ALA A 188 -16.59 -31.46 -28.85
C ALA A 188 -17.86 -30.66 -28.47
N ASN A 189 -18.19 -29.61 -29.24
CA ASN A 189 -19.35 -28.71 -29.05
C ASN A 189 -19.26 -27.65 -27.94
N ALA A 190 -18.10 -27.38 -27.35
CA ALA A 190 -17.96 -26.25 -26.47
C ALA A 190 -17.88 -24.93 -27.29
N SER A 191 -18.38 -23.84 -26.75
CA SER A 191 -18.30 -22.50 -27.32
C SER A 191 -17.88 -21.52 -26.24
N ILE A 192 -17.06 -20.51 -26.61
CA ILE A 192 -16.74 -19.41 -25.73
C ILE A 192 -17.83 -18.34 -25.88
N ASN A 193 -18.43 -17.94 -24.79
CA ASN A 193 -19.32 -16.79 -24.72
C ASN A 193 -18.54 -15.56 -24.28
N TYR A 194 -18.85 -14.41 -24.87
CA TYR A 194 -18.24 -13.13 -24.57
C TYR A 194 -19.25 -12.21 -23.93
N PHE A 195 -18.85 -11.55 -22.83
CA PHE A 195 -19.72 -10.64 -22.10
C PHE A 195 -19.05 -9.26 -21.99
N ASN A 196 -19.90 -8.23 -22.04
CA ASN A 196 -19.50 -6.86 -21.81
C ASN A 196 -20.30 -6.34 -20.61
N PHE A 197 -19.61 -5.69 -19.70
CA PHE A 197 -20.19 -5.10 -18.51
C PHE A 197 -19.85 -3.62 -18.43
N GLU A 198 -20.73 -2.89 -17.76
CA GLU A 198 -20.50 -1.49 -17.35
C GLU A 198 -20.70 -1.38 -15.85
N SER A 199 -20.18 -0.30 -15.27
CA SER A 199 -20.43 0.02 -13.86
C SER A 199 -21.92 0.10 -13.55
N ASN A 200 -22.33 -0.40 -12.38
CA ASN A 200 -23.65 -0.23 -11.77
C ASN A 200 -23.47 0.35 -10.38
N ILE A 201 -23.96 1.57 -10.15
CA ILE A 201 -23.74 2.32 -8.90
C ILE A 201 -24.72 1.85 -7.84
N GLU A 202 -24.19 1.42 -6.68
CA GLU A 202 -24.96 1.08 -5.49
C GLU A 202 -24.99 2.19 -4.47
N ASN A 203 -23.85 2.90 -4.28
CA ASN A 203 -23.74 3.93 -3.27
C ASN A 203 -22.72 5.02 -3.67
N VAL A 204 -23.07 6.28 -3.40
CA VAL A 204 -22.17 7.42 -3.58
C VAL A 204 -22.19 8.27 -2.31
N THR A 205 -21.01 8.51 -1.75
CA THR A 205 -20.83 9.33 -0.55
C THR A 205 -19.79 10.43 -0.78
N VAL A 206 -19.81 11.45 0.08
CA VAL A 206 -18.79 12.50 0.09
C VAL A 206 -18.35 12.79 1.52
N SER A 207 -17.08 13.13 1.70
CA SER A 207 -16.51 13.49 3.00
C SER A 207 -17.22 14.73 3.59
N LYS A 208 -17.25 14.82 4.91
CA LYS A 208 -17.95 15.89 5.63
C LYS A 208 -17.11 17.17 5.73
N ASP A 209 -15.80 17.03 5.82
CA ASP A 209 -14.86 18.13 5.98
C ASP A 209 -14.12 18.39 4.66
N ASN A 210 -14.25 19.59 4.11
CA ASN A 210 -13.90 19.90 2.72
C ASN A 210 -13.16 21.24 2.61
N ALA A 211 -12.26 21.57 3.55
CA ALA A 211 -11.56 22.86 3.52
C ALA A 211 -10.52 22.96 2.40
N VAL A 212 -9.71 21.90 2.25
CA VAL A 212 -8.63 21.82 1.26
C VAL A 212 -8.77 20.57 0.40
N ARG A 213 -9.19 19.44 1.01
CA ARG A 213 -9.39 18.16 0.34
C ARG A 213 -10.83 17.69 0.52
N THR A 214 -11.44 17.13 -0.52
CA THR A 214 -12.67 16.33 -0.42
C THR A 214 -12.50 14.98 -1.09
N LEU A 215 -13.26 14.01 -0.62
CA LEU A 215 -13.30 12.64 -1.13
C LEU A 215 -14.73 12.30 -1.53
N VAL A 216 -14.92 11.92 -2.79
CA VAL A 216 -16.16 11.27 -3.25
C VAL A 216 -15.87 9.78 -3.41
N THR A 217 -16.69 8.94 -2.78
CA THR A 217 -16.57 7.47 -2.88
C THR A 217 -17.77 6.91 -3.60
N VAL A 218 -17.53 6.15 -4.66
CA VAL A 218 -18.54 5.41 -5.44
C VAL A 218 -18.30 3.92 -5.25
N LYS A 219 -19.33 3.19 -4.83
CA LYS A 219 -19.31 1.72 -4.72
C LYS A 219 -20.36 1.12 -5.64
N GLY A 220 -20.07 -0.05 -6.18
CA GLY A 220 -20.99 -0.78 -7.06
C GLY A 220 -20.39 -2.09 -7.57
N THR A 221 -21.05 -2.67 -8.55
CA THR A 221 -20.68 -3.89 -9.26
C THR A 221 -20.61 -3.64 -10.77
N HIS A 222 -20.08 -4.59 -11.51
CA HIS A 222 -20.18 -4.57 -12.98
C HIS A 222 -21.42 -5.35 -13.41
N GLN A 223 -22.28 -4.70 -14.21
CA GLN A 223 -23.51 -5.26 -14.73
C GLN A 223 -23.43 -5.46 -16.23
N THR A 224 -23.97 -6.56 -16.75
CA THR A 224 -23.96 -6.82 -18.19
C THR A 224 -24.62 -5.71 -18.99
N SER A 225 -23.93 -5.25 -20.02
CA SER A 225 -24.44 -4.33 -21.03
C SER A 225 -24.79 -5.10 -22.29
N GLY A 226 -26.07 -5.43 -22.52
CA GLY A 226 -26.50 -6.15 -23.69
C GLY A 226 -27.40 -7.36 -23.44
N SER A 227 -27.48 -8.30 -24.40
CA SER A 227 -28.42 -9.44 -24.39
C SER A 227 -27.88 -10.71 -23.75
N GLY A 228 -26.73 -10.69 -23.06
CA GLY A 228 -26.16 -11.81 -22.34
C GLY A 228 -26.71 -11.94 -20.92
N ALA A 229 -27.02 -13.17 -20.47
CA ALA A 229 -27.38 -13.42 -19.08
C ALA A 229 -26.12 -13.81 -18.30
N HIS A 230 -25.60 -12.90 -17.54
CA HIS A 230 -24.55 -13.11 -16.55
C HIS A 230 -24.91 -12.28 -15.32
N ASP A 231 -24.68 -12.81 -14.13
CA ASP A 231 -24.93 -12.11 -12.89
C ASP A 231 -23.97 -10.90 -12.72
N ASP A 232 -24.39 -9.90 -11.97
CA ASP A 232 -23.52 -8.76 -11.61
C ASP A 232 -22.37 -9.27 -10.74
N TRP A 233 -21.13 -8.82 -11.02
CA TRP A 233 -19.96 -9.29 -10.31
C TRP A 233 -18.82 -8.25 -10.32
N LEU A 234 -17.66 -8.63 -9.81
CA LEU A 234 -16.44 -7.82 -9.68
C LEU A 234 -16.74 -6.49 -9.00
N PRO A 235 -17.16 -6.51 -7.71
CA PRO A 235 -17.47 -5.31 -6.96
C PRO A 235 -16.29 -4.34 -6.97
N PHE A 236 -16.60 -3.05 -7.12
CA PHE A 236 -15.61 -1.99 -7.15
C PHE A 236 -15.85 -0.92 -6.09
N THR A 237 -14.77 -0.26 -5.70
CA THR A 237 -14.80 1.00 -4.96
C THR A 237 -13.88 2.01 -5.64
N LEU A 238 -14.46 3.14 -6.03
CA LEU A 238 -13.72 4.28 -6.59
C LEU A 238 -13.70 5.41 -5.57
N ARG A 239 -12.51 5.95 -5.29
CA ARG A 239 -12.28 7.08 -4.38
C ARG A 239 -11.67 8.22 -5.16
N PHE A 240 -12.46 9.29 -5.36
CA PHE A 240 -12.07 10.49 -6.10
C PHE A 240 -11.60 11.56 -5.12
N TYR A 241 -10.32 11.90 -5.16
CA TYR A 241 -9.70 12.93 -4.33
C TYR A 241 -9.61 14.23 -5.09
N PHE A 242 -10.17 15.28 -4.49
CA PHE A 242 -10.14 16.64 -4.99
C PHE A 242 -9.38 17.53 -4.01
N TYR A 243 -8.54 18.41 -4.54
CA TYR A 243 -7.88 19.44 -3.76
C TYR A 243 -8.33 20.84 -4.23
N ALA A 244 -8.43 21.78 -3.30
CA ALA A 244 -8.75 23.16 -3.62
C ALA A 244 -7.74 23.73 -4.63
N ASN A 245 -8.20 24.45 -5.64
CA ASN A 245 -7.41 25.02 -6.75
C ASN A 245 -6.68 23.98 -7.63
N SER A 246 -7.04 22.72 -7.60
CA SER A 246 -6.50 21.69 -8.48
C SER A 246 -7.35 21.50 -9.73
N ASP A 247 -6.71 21.33 -10.87
CA ASP A 247 -7.27 20.91 -12.16
C ASP A 247 -7.12 19.40 -12.42
N SER A 248 -6.65 18.66 -11.41
CA SER A 248 -6.48 17.22 -11.41
C SER A 248 -7.38 16.53 -10.39
N ILE A 249 -7.75 15.29 -10.70
CA ILE A 249 -8.49 14.38 -9.82
C ILE A 249 -7.64 13.12 -9.68
N ARG A 250 -7.26 12.74 -8.44
CA ARG A 250 -6.67 11.44 -8.15
C ARG A 250 -7.78 10.45 -7.87
N VAL A 251 -7.74 9.28 -8.52
CA VAL A 251 -8.74 8.22 -8.37
C VAL A 251 -8.08 6.94 -7.89
N VAL A 252 -8.52 6.40 -6.76
CA VAL A 252 -8.11 5.09 -6.27
C VAL A 252 -9.22 4.10 -6.55
N HIS A 253 -8.97 3.20 -7.49
CA HIS A 253 -9.88 2.16 -7.95
C HIS A 253 -9.49 0.82 -7.33
N SER A 254 -10.41 0.19 -6.60
CA SER A 254 -10.24 -1.14 -6.01
C SER A 254 -11.31 -2.08 -6.53
N ILE A 255 -10.92 -3.29 -6.88
CA ILE A 255 -11.81 -4.42 -7.22
C ILE A 255 -11.56 -5.56 -6.25
N VAL A 256 -12.58 -6.41 -6.07
CA VAL A 256 -12.48 -7.70 -5.38
C VAL A 256 -12.99 -8.76 -6.33
N PHE A 257 -12.22 -9.83 -6.52
CA PHE A 257 -12.61 -10.93 -7.41
C PHE A 257 -13.65 -11.81 -6.67
N ASP A 258 -14.87 -11.85 -7.19
CA ASP A 258 -16.00 -12.66 -6.68
C ASP A 258 -16.61 -13.55 -7.77
N GLY A 259 -15.88 -13.74 -8.89
CA GLY A 259 -16.28 -14.60 -10.00
C GLY A 259 -15.87 -16.06 -9.81
N GLU A 260 -16.30 -16.88 -10.76
CA GLU A 260 -15.95 -18.31 -10.86
C GLU A 260 -14.71 -18.46 -11.78
N PRO A 261 -13.55 -18.89 -11.28
CA PRO A 261 -12.31 -18.92 -12.07
C PRO A 261 -12.39 -19.80 -13.32
N GLU A 262 -13.30 -20.79 -13.35
CA GLU A 262 -13.54 -21.66 -14.51
C GLU A 262 -14.41 -21.02 -15.62
N GLU A 263 -15.10 -19.90 -15.32
CA GLU A 263 -16.06 -19.26 -16.21
C GLU A 263 -15.80 -17.77 -16.44
N ASP A 264 -15.07 -17.09 -15.54
CA ASP A 264 -14.92 -15.64 -15.52
C ASP A 264 -13.49 -15.18 -15.87
N PHE A 265 -13.14 -15.31 -17.15
CA PHE A 265 -11.85 -14.88 -17.68
C PHE A 265 -11.92 -13.40 -18.08
N ILE A 266 -11.25 -12.52 -17.35
CA ILE A 266 -11.19 -11.09 -17.69
C ILE A 266 -10.35 -10.91 -18.95
N THR A 267 -10.94 -10.31 -19.99
CA THR A 267 -10.28 -9.97 -21.23
C THR A 267 -10.04 -8.46 -21.38
N GLY A 268 -10.65 -7.64 -20.54
CA GLY A 268 -10.42 -6.20 -20.52
C GLY A 268 -11.09 -5.58 -19.30
N LEU A 269 -10.35 -4.75 -18.56
CA LEU A 269 -10.86 -3.97 -17.42
C LEU A 269 -10.35 -2.55 -17.54
N GLY A 270 -11.24 -1.56 -17.52
CA GLY A 270 -10.82 -0.17 -17.70
C GLY A 270 -11.85 0.86 -17.27
N ILE A 271 -11.46 2.13 -17.47
CA ILE A 271 -12.31 3.30 -17.30
C ILE A 271 -12.36 4.10 -18.58
N GLN A 272 -13.55 4.52 -19.00
CA GLN A 272 -13.81 5.20 -20.27
C GLN A 272 -14.53 6.52 -20.04
N PHE A 273 -14.15 7.54 -20.81
CA PHE A 273 -14.83 8.85 -20.86
C PHE A 273 -15.14 9.20 -22.30
N GLU A 274 -16.25 9.92 -22.51
CA GLU A 274 -16.51 10.67 -23.71
C GLU A 274 -15.87 12.06 -23.59
N VAL A 275 -15.22 12.52 -24.65
CA VAL A 275 -14.62 13.86 -24.76
C VAL A 275 -15.40 14.65 -25.80
N PRO A 276 -16.14 15.72 -25.43
CA PRO A 276 -16.85 16.55 -26.37
C PRO A 276 -15.89 17.29 -27.33
N LEU A 277 -16.10 17.14 -28.64
CA LEU A 277 -15.30 17.76 -29.70
C LEU A 277 -16.16 18.52 -30.72
N GLU A 278 -17.45 18.72 -30.40
CA GLU A 278 -18.38 19.46 -31.27
C GLU A 278 -17.94 20.94 -31.40
N GLY A 279 -17.90 21.43 -32.63
CA GLY A 279 -17.44 22.79 -32.92
C GLY A 279 -15.92 22.95 -33.03
N GLU A 280 -15.11 21.93 -32.68
CA GLU A 280 -13.68 21.95 -32.93
C GLU A 280 -13.35 21.39 -34.31
N GLU A 281 -12.58 22.16 -35.09
CA GLU A 281 -12.14 21.74 -36.41
C GLU A 281 -11.25 20.51 -36.37
N LEU A 282 -11.36 19.58 -37.30
CA LEU A 282 -10.60 18.31 -37.30
C LEU A 282 -9.09 18.51 -37.25
N TYR A 283 -8.58 19.58 -37.84
CA TYR A 283 -7.16 19.93 -37.86
C TYR A 283 -6.70 20.62 -36.58
N ASN A 284 -7.62 21.00 -35.67
CA ASN A 284 -7.37 21.52 -34.33
C ASN A 284 -7.70 20.52 -33.22
N ARG A 285 -8.08 19.27 -33.58
CA ARG A 285 -8.25 18.18 -32.60
C ARG A 285 -6.94 17.44 -32.45
N HIS A 286 -6.51 17.23 -31.22
CA HIS A 286 -5.19 16.71 -30.92
C HIS A 286 -5.25 15.47 -30.06
N ILE A 287 -4.32 14.55 -30.39
CA ILE A 287 -4.03 13.33 -29.66
C ILE A 287 -2.62 13.47 -29.09
N ARG A 288 -2.44 13.10 -27.82
CA ARG A 288 -1.13 12.93 -27.19
C ARG A 288 -1.07 11.54 -26.58
N LEU A 289 -0.16 10.71 -27.06
CA LEU A 289 0.10 9.38 -26.51
C LEU A 289 1.52 9.33 -25.96
N PRO A 290 1.71 8.73 -24.75
CA PRO A 290 2.99 8.74 -24.07
C PRO A 290 3.98 7.79 -24.76
N GLY A 291 5.24 8.24 -24.85
CA GLY A 291 6.38 7.47 -25.32
C GLY A 291 7.27 7.02 -24.17
N VAL A 292 8.55 6.87 -24.44
CA VAL A 292 9.60 6.61 -23.44
C VAL A 292 10.16 7.92 -22.91
N ASP A 293 10.67 7.91 -21.68
CA ASP A 293 11.43 8.99 -21.07
C ASP A 293 10.76 10.39 -21.19
N GLY A 294 9.44 10.44 -20.97
CA GLY A 294 8.67 11.68 -21.05
C GLY A 294 8.35 12.15 -22.47
N GLY A 295 8.72 11.41 -23.48
CA GLY A 295 8.39 11.71 -24.88
C GLY A 295 6.90 11.50 -25.19
N TYR A 296 6.38 12.26 -26.16
CA TYR A 296 4.97 12.17 -26.58
C TYR A 296 4.86 12.10 -28.11
N LEU A 297 3.96 11.23 -28.58
CA LEU A 297 3.42 11.31 -29.91
C LEU A 297 2.44 12.49 -29.98
N ASN A 298 2.76 13.48 -30.82
CA ASN A 298 1.92 14.66 -31.03
C ASN A 298 1.22 14.54 -32.38
N GLU A 299 -0.08 14.25 -32.39
CA GLU A 299 -0.85 14.09 -33.62
C GLU A 299 -2.07 14.99 -33.64
N ALA A 300 -2.41 15.48 -34.83
CA ALA A 300 -3.72 16.05 -35.11
C ALA A 300 -4.60 15.00 -35.77
N VAL A 301 -5.91 15.02 -35.52
CA VAL A 301 -6.90 14.11 -36.10
C VAL A 301 -6.91 14.23 -37.62
N GLN A 302 -6.72 15.46 -38.15
CA GLN A 302 -6.49 15.72 -39.57
C GLN A 302 -5.20 16.53 -39.72
N GLY A 303 -4.10 15.83 -40.01
CA GLY A 303 -2.77 16.43 -40.15
C GLY A 303 -2.60 17.26 -41.41
N ILE A 304 -2.09 18.48 -41.25
CA ILE A 304 -1.78 19.41 -42.35
C ILE A 304 -0.29 19.65 -42.52
N THR A 305 0.53 18.98 -41.75
CA THR A 305 2.00 18.94 -41.88
C THR A 305 2.42 17.88 -42.90
N GLY A 306 3.56 18.05 -43.54
CA GLY A 306 4.11 17.06 -44.46
C GLY A 306 3.33 16.89 -45.79
N LEU A 307 2.39 17.75 -46.09
CA LEU A 307 1.65 17.74 -47.37
C LEU A 307 2.57 18.12 -48.52
N ARG A 308 2.24 17.64 -49.71
CA ARG A 308 2.96 18.05 -50.93
C ARG A 308 2.88 19.57 -51.21
N ARG A 309 1.84 20.23 -50.74
CA ARG A 309 1.68 21.68 -50.75
C ARG A 309 1.63 22.19 -49.33
N ASP A 310 2.39 23.25 -49.08
CA ASP A 310 2.51 23.85 -47.75
C ASP A 310 1.31 24.76 -47.48
N PRO A 311 0.56 24.57 -46.38
CA PRO A 311 -0.51 25.50 -45.97
C PRO A 311 0.01 26.84 -45.46
N GLY A 312 1.29 26.97 -45.18
CA GLY A 312 1.98 28.09 -44.57
C GLY A 312 2.64 27.72 -43.25
N GLU A 313 3.79 28.33 -42.95
CA GLU A 313 4.60 28.04 -41.76
C GLU A 313 3.83 28.26 -40.47
N GLU A 314 3.15 29.42 -40.34
CA GLU A 314 2.36 29.77 -39.18
C GLU A 314 1.24 28.73 -38.90
N VAL A 315 0.60 28.23 -39.97
CA VAL A 315 -0.46 27.21 -39.87
C VAL A 315 0.10 25.89 -39.39
N ARG A 316 1.26 25.46 -39.95
CA ARG A 316 1.91 24.20 -39.56
C ARG A 316 2.38 24.25 -38.08
N SER A 317 3.02 25.36 -37.71
CA SER A 317 3.55 25.55 -36.35
C SER A 317 2.41 25.54 -35.34
N ALA A 318 1.33 26.26 -35.59
CA ALA A 318 0.16 26.27 -34.69
C ALA A 318 -0.41 24.86 -34.51
N GLN A 319 -0.57 24.08 -35.57
CA GLN A 319 -1.08 22.72 -35.43
C GLN A 319 -0.09 21.83 -34.63
N TYR A 320 1.19 21.88 -34.93
CA TYR A 320 2.19 21.08 -34.25
C TYR A 320 2.27 21.39 -32.74
N GLU A 321 2.19 22.67 -32.41
CA GLU A 321 2.22 23.16 -31.04
C GLU A 321 0.87 22.95 -30.29
N GLY A 322 -0.17 22.45 -30.98
CA GLY A 322 -1.50 22.27 -30.38
C GLY A 322 -2.30 23.56 -30.23
N LYS A 323 -1.85 24.65 -30.84
CA LYS A 323 -2.52 25.96 -30.85
C LYS A 323 -3.62 26.02 -31.90
N VAL A 324 -4.51 26.99 -31.74
CA VAL A 324 -5.53 27.29 -32.74
C VAL A 324 -4.83 27.72 -34.05
N THR A 325 -5.11 27.02 -35.13
CA THR A 325 -4.54 27.39 -36.47
C THR A 325 -5.16 28.70 -36.94
N PRO A 326 -4.43 29.53 -37.71
CA PRO A 326 -5.02 30.69 -38.40
C PRO A 326 -6.27 30.30 -39.20
N ASN A 327 -7.15 31.27 -39.43
CA ASN A 327 -8.40 31.03 -40.19
C ASN A 327 -8.10 30.38 -41.55
N ILE A 328 -8.81 29.32 -41.88
CA ILE A 328 -8.57 28.50 -43.06
C ILE A 328 -8.61 29.34 -44.37
N SER A 329 -9.30 30.46 -44.41
CA SER A 329 -9.30 31.38 -45.56
C SER A 329 -7.97 32.09 -45.79
N THR A 330 -7.07 32.08 -44.83
CA THR A 330 -5.70 32.64 -44.96
C THR A 330 -4.66 31.64 -45.41
N TRP A 331 -5.00 30.34 -45.52
CA TRP A 331 -4.07 29.29 -45.93
C TRP A 331 -3.84 29.30 -47.41
N ASP A 332 -2.80 28.62 -47.88
CA ASP A 332 -2.62 28.38 -49.33
C ASP A 332 -3.89 27.69 -49.89
N GLU A 333 -4.50 28.32 -50.89
CA GLU A 333 -5.76 27.84 -51.50
C GLU A 333 -5.68 26.41 -52.02
N ARG A 334 -4.46 25.97 -52.45
CA ARG A 334 -4.21 24.61 -52.90
C ARG A 334 -4.37 23.57 -51.80
N VAL A 335 -4.30 23.97 -50.52
CA VAL A 335 -4.55 23.14 -49.35
C VAL A 335 -5.97 23.35 -48.85
N SER A 336 -6.38 24.61 -48.54
CA SER A 336 -7.66 24.93 -47.91
C SER A 336 -8.89 24.44 -48.71
N SER A 337 -8.80 24.45 -50.04
CA SER A 337 -9.87 23.94 -50.93
C SER A 337 -9.90 22.41 -51.10
N ARG A 338 -8.97 21.67 -50.47
CA ARG A 338 -8.79 20.23 -50.62
C ARG A 338 -8.68 19.43 -49.32
N MET A 339 -9.16 19.99 -48.23
CA MET A 339 -9.14 19.36 -46.89
C MET A 339 -9.85 18.01 -46.88
N GLN A 340 -10.90 17.83 -47.72
CA GLN A 340 -11.66 16.58 -47.81
C GLN A 340 -10.82 15.36 -48.28
N TRP A 341 -9.64 15.58 -48.88
CA TRP A 341 -8.75 14.52 -49.33
C TRP A 341 -7.66 14.17 -48.33
N ILE A 342 -7.54 14.94 -47.25
CA ILE A 342 -6.59 14.66 -46.18
C ILE A 342 -7.25 13.64 -45.25
N PRO A 343 -6.56 12.51 -44.91
CA PRO A 343 -7.11 11.50 -44.04
C PRO A 343 -7.50 12.06 -42.68
N VAL A 344 -8.63 11.58 -42.16
CA VAL A 344 -9.03 11.81 -40.74
C VAL A 344 -8.70 10.54 -39.98
N TRP A 345 -7.83 10.65 -38.96
CA TRP A 345 -7.43 9.55 -38.11
C TRP A 345 -8.35 9.48 -36.92
N ASN A 346 -9.13 8.40 -36.82
CA ASN A 346 -10.23 8.29 -35.87
C ASN A 346 -9.89 7.51 -34.63
N ASP A 347 -9.09 6.45 -34.76
CA ASP A 347 -8.77 5.56 -33.68
C ASP A 347 -7.27 5.44 -33.48
N TYR A 348 -6.85 5.43 -32.23
CA TYR A 348 -5.46 5.28 -31.78
C TYR A 348 -5.41 4.29 -30.62
N LYS A 349 -4.33 3.52 -30.55
CA LYS A 349 -4.14 2.52 -29.52
C LYS A 349 -2.68 2.44 -29.10
N LEU A 350 -2.45 2.44 -27.78
CA LEU A 350 -1.19 2.09 -27.14
C LEU A 350 -1.41 0.81 -26.33
N SER A 351 -0.58 -0.20 -26.51
CA SER A 351 -0.64 -1.45 -25.77
C SER A 351 0.72 -1.79 -25.17
N GLN A 352 0.81 -1.81 -23.85
CA GLN A 352 1.97 -2.23 -23.04
C GLN A 352 1.70 -3.66 -22.56
N LEU A 353 2.13 -4.67 -23.31
CA LEU A 353 1.86 -6.09 -23.03
C LEU A 353 3.01 -6.80 -22.33
N SER A 354 4.11 -6.12 -22.12
CA SER A 354 5.27 -6.57 -21.37
C SER A 354 5.93 -5.38 -20.66
N PRO A 355 6.78 -5.58 -19.64
CA PRO A 355 7.45 -4.46 -18.97
C PRO A 355 8.48 -3.75 -19.86
N ASP A 356 8.89 -4.36 -20.97
CA ASP A 356 9.96 -3.88 -21.85
C ASP A 356 9.50 -3.58 -23.30
N GLY A 357 8.21 -3.51 -23.55
CA GLY A 357 7.70 -3.21 -24.88
C GLY A 357 6.26 -2.71 -24.93
N PHE A 358 6.05 -1.58 -25.62
CA PHE A 358 4.73 -1.12 -26.02
C PHE A 358 4.65 -0.87 -27.53
N THR A 359 3.44 -0.97 -28.05
CA THR A 359 3.12 -0.70 -29.47
C THR A 359 2.15 0.46 -29.58
N LEU A 360 2.28 1.22 -30.69
CA LEU A 360 1.37 2.30 -31.06
C LEU A 360 0.79 2.00 -32.44
N LYS A 361 -0.50 2.21 -32.59
CA LYS A 361 -1.17 2.06 -33.89
C LYS A 361 -2.34 3.02 -34.05
N LYS A 362 -2.65 3.40 -35.31
CA LYS A 362 -3.81 4.25 -35.64
C LYS A 362 -4.53 3.74 -36.89
N ARG A 363 -5.79 4.13 -37.03
CA ARG A 363 -6.59 3.83 -38.20
C ARG A 363 -7.62 4.94 -38.50
N THR A 364 -8.10 5.01 -39.74
CA THR A 364 -9.04 6.05 -40.17
C THR A 364 -10.48 5.78 -39.73
N LYS A 365 -10.90 4.52 -39.57
CA LYS A 365 -12.21 4.12 -39.10
C LYS A 365 -12.25 2.63 -38.72
N PRO A 366 -13.25 2.21 -37.92
CA PRO A 366 -13.48 0.78 -37.66
C PRO A 366 -13.55 -0.05 -38.94
N GLY A 367 -12.93 -1.23 -38.92
CA GLY A 367 -12.85 -2.13 -40.08
C GLY A 367 -11.71 -1.82 -41.08
N GLN A 368 -11.04 -0.67 -41.02
CA GLN A 368 -9.83 -0.40 -41.77
C GLN A 368 -8.59 -0.97 -41.09
N ALA A 369 -7.55 -1.21 -41.91
CA ALA A 369 -6.27 -1.72 -41.38
C ALA A 369 -5.62 -0.71 -40.46
N TRP A 370 -5.00 -1.25 -39.38
CA TRP A 370 -4.16 -0.46 -38.51
C TRP A 370 -2.83 -0.12 -39.14
N ILE A 371 -2.38 1.09 -38.97
CA ILE A 371 -1.04 1.55 -39.31
C ILE A 371 -0.23 1.61 -38.01
N ASN A 372 0.91 0.92 -38.01
CA ASN A 372 1.82 0.94 -36.88
C ASN A 372 2.63 2.24 -36.84
N ILE A 373 2.78 2.78 -35.67
CA ILE A 373 3.65 3.89 -35.32
C ILE A 373 4.82 3.30 -34.54
N PRO A 374 6.04 3.86 -34.61
CA PRO A 374 7.12 3.38 -33.74
C PRO A 374 6.71 3.36 -32.27
N GLY A 375 6.81 2.20 -31.63
CA GLY A 375 6.61 2.01 -30.20
C GLY A 375 7.90 2.25 -29.42
N GLY A 376 7.95 1.73 -28.20
CA GLY A 376 9.11 1.85 -27.32
C GLY A 376 9.13 0.78 -26.24
N THR A 377 9.92 0.98 -25.21
CA THR A 377 10.05 0.06 -24.07
C THR A 377 8.98 0.32 -23.01
N ARG A 378 9.05 1.42 -22.27
CA ARG A 378 8.23 1.72 -21.10
C ARG A 378 7.51 3.05 -21.29
N SER A 379 6.19 2.99 -21.39
CA SER A 379 5.36 4.17 -21.54
C SER A 379 5.06 4.81 -20.18
N SER A 380 5.02 6.15 -20.11
CA SER A 380 4.64 6.87 -18.88
C SER A 380 3.18 6.71 -18.49
N GLY A 381 2.31 6.23 -19.40
CA GLY A 381 0.93 5.87 -19.08
C GLY A 381 -0.07 7.02 -19.01
N LEU A 382 0.22 8.24 -19.52
CA LEU A 382 -0.68 9.39 -19.54
C LEU A 382 -1.03 9.79 -20.99
N ALA A 383 -2.29 9.66 -21.40
CA ALA A 383 -2.81 10.06 -22.70
C ALA A 383 -3.73 11.28 -22.63
N TYR A 384 -3.82 12.04 -23.72
CA TYR A 384 -4.72 13.18 -23.89
C TYR A 384 -5.52 13.07 -25.18
N LEU A 385 -6.81 13.46 -25.08
CA LEU A 385 -7.70 13.71 -26.21
C LEU A 385 -8.39 15.07 -26.00
N GLY A 386 -8.36 15.91 -27.01
CA GLY A 386 -9.04 17.21 -26.97
C GLY A 386 -8.81 18.07 -28.19
N GLY A 387 -9.06 19.38 -28.04
CA GLY A 387 -8.92 20.36 -29.08
C GLY A 387 -8.31 21.67 -28.61
N ALA A 388 -7.80 22.45 -29.58
CA ALA A 388 -7.15 23.72 -29.30
C ALA A 388 -8.11 24.78 -28.70
N THR A 389 -9.44 24.70 -29.01
CA THR A 389 -10.44 25.64 -28.51
C THR A 389 -11.39 25.02 -27.50
N GLN A 390 -11.70 23.73 -27.61
CA GLN A 390 -12.65 23.03 -26.73
C GLN A 390 -11.99 22.51 -25.46
N GLY A 391 -10.66 22.48 -25.41
CA GLY A 391 -9.95 21.81 -24.33
C GLY A 391 -10.02 20.30 -24.45
N GLY A 392 -9.71 19.58 -23.39
CA GLY A 392 -9.71 18.13 -23.42
C GLY A 392 -9.36 17.50 -22.09
N LEU A 393 -9.38 16.18 -22.08
CA LEU A 393 -9.13 15.33 -20.91
C LEU A 393 -7.83 14.56 -21.10
N ALA A 394 -6.97 14.59 -20.08
CA ALA A 394 -5.91 13.60 -19.94
C ALA A 394 -6.29 12.55 -18.90
N ILE A 395 -5.90 11.31 -19.15
CA ILE A 395 -6.07 10.17 -18.24
C ILE A 395 -4.78 9.39 -18.13
N GLY A 396 -4.38 9.02 -16.92
CA GLY A 396 -3.15 8.27 -16.68
C GLY A 396 -3.27 7.24 -15.57
N LEU A 397 -2.40 6.22 -15.64
CA LEU A 397 -2.26 5.16 -14.64
C LEU A 397 -0.88 5.24 -14.01
N ARG A 398 -0.84 5.28 -12.67
CA ARG A 398 0.39 5.14 -11.91
C ARG A 398 1.03 3.78 -12.16
N ASP A 399 2.35 3.75 -12.37
CA ASP A 399 3.13 2.53 -12.63
C ASP A 399 2.64 1.75 -13.87
N PHE A 400 2.18 2.42 -14.89
CA PHE A 400 1.50 1.87 -16.07
C PHE A 400 2.24 0.66 -16.68
N TRP A 401 3.52 0.79 -17.00
CA TRP A 401 4.32 -0.28 -17.62
C TRP A 401 4.65 -1.41 -16.63
N LYS A 402 4.72 -1.10 -15.32
CA LYS A 402 4.95 -2.09 -14.26
C LYS A 402 3.72 -2.97 -14.01
N ARG A 403 2.54 -2.46 -14.38
CA ARG A 403 1.25 -3.14 -14.21
C ARG A 403 0.72 -3.76 -15.50
N TYR A 404 1.62 -4.08 -16.41
CA TYR A 404 1.23 -4.74 -17.67
C TYR A 404 0.38 -6.02 -17.37
N PRO A 405 -0.52 -6.41 -18.31
CA PRO A 405 -0.83 -5.78 -19.60
C PRO A 405 -1.78 -4.58 -19.41
N ALA A 406 -1.33 -3.40 -19.79
CA ALA A 406 -2.11 -2.16 -19.71
C ALA A 406 -2.27 -1.50 -21.09
N GLY A 407 -3.20 -0.57 -21.23
CA GLY A 407 -3.47 0.06 -22.52
C GLY A 407 -4.12 1.42 -22.44
N LEU A 408 -4.02 2.17 -23.55
CA LEU A 408 -4.65 3.47 -23.75
C LEU A 408 -5.28 3.47 -25.14
N ASP A 409 -6.60 3.60 -25.21
CA ASP A 409 -7.34 3.68 -26.47
C ASP A 409 -7.98 5.05 -26.62
N ILE A 410 -7.88 5.60 -27.84
CA ILE A 410 -8.65 6.75 -28.26
C ILE A 410 -9.46 6.30 -29.47
N THR A 411 -10.77 6.46 -29.43
CA THR A 411 -11.68 6.12 -30.52
C THR A 411 -12.62 7.29 -30.84
N ASN A 412 -13.15 7.28 -32.08
CA ASN A 412 -14.09 8.30 -32.54
C ASN A 412 -13.56 9.75 -32.47
N ALA A 413 -12.25 9.97 -32.54
CA ALA A 413 -11.65 11.31 -32.50
C ALA A 413 -12.11 12.24 -33.63
N GLY A 414 -12.56 11.68 -34.75
CA GLY A 414 -13.18 12.43 -35.86
C GLY A 414 -14.64 12.79 -35.66
N ALA A 415 -15.33 12.25 -34.65
CA ALA A 415 -16.74 12.49 -34.38
C ALA A 415 -16.95 13.70 -33.44
N ASN A 416 -18.21 14.10 -33.19
CA ASN A 416 -18.53 15.18 -32.27
C ASN A 416 -18.21 14.85 -30.80
N LYS A 417 -18.09 13.55 -30.50
CA LYS A 417 -17.63 13.01 -29.21
C LYS A 417 -16.58 11.96 -29.50
N GLY A 418 -15.37 12.20 -29.06
CA GLY A 418 -14.34 11.19 -29.01
C GLY A 418 -14.45 10.37 -27.72
N GLN A 419 -13.76 9.24 -27.66
CA GLN A 419 -13.69 8.43 -26.43
C GLN A 419 -12.21 8.22 -26.08
N ILE A 420 -11.91 8.30 -24.79
CA ILE A 420 -10.62 7.92 -24.23
C ILE A 420 -10.84 6.82 -23.20
N THR A 421 -10.12 5.71 -23.32
CA THR A 421 -10.20 4.55 -22.41
C THR A 421 -8.82 4.23 -21.87
N LEU A 422 -8.72 4.16 -20.54
CA LEU A 422 -7.57 3.59 -19.86
C LEU A 422 -7.90 2.15 -19.49
N TRP A 423 -7.11 1.22 -20.00
CA TRP A 423 -7.20 -0.20 -19.66
C TRP A 423 -6.24 -0.54 -18.54
N LEU A 424 -6.78 -0.97 -17.39
CA LEU A 424 -6.04 -1.54 -16.27
C LEU A 424 -5.57 -2.97 -16.59
N TYR A 425 -6.38 -3.68 -17.38
CA TYR A 425 -6.06 -4.93 -18.04
C TYR A 425 -6.43 -4.78 -19.52
N SER A 426 -5.44 -4.93 -20.40
CA SER A 426 -5.59 -4.62 -21.83
C SER A 426 -6.33 -5.72 -22.59
N PRO A 427 -7.34 -5.39 -23.42
CA PRO A 427 -8.01 -6.39 -24.26
C PRO A 427 -7.14 -6.92 -25.42
N GLU A 428 -5.91 -6.41 -25.59
CA GLU A 428 -4.92 -6.96 -26.53
C GLU A 428 -4.10 -8.11 -25.90
N ALA A 429 -4.26 -8.36 -24.59
CA ALA A 429 -3.60 -9.45 -23.87
C ALA A 429 -4.40 -10.76 -23.97
N ALA A 430 -3.77 -11.86 -23.59
CA ALA A 430 -4.50 -13.10 -23.31
C ALA A 430 -5.50 -12.90 -22.17
N PRO A 431 -6.59 -13.69 -22.12
CA PRO A 431 -7.51 -13.65 -21.00
C PRO A 431 -6.78 -13.90 -19.66
N LEU A 432 -7.16 -13.17 -18.61
CA LEU A 432 -6.63 -13.38 -17.27
C LEU A 432 -7.18 -14.69 -16.73
N ASP A 433 -6.32 -15.70 -16.65
CA ASP A 433 -6.64 -17.02 -16.12
C ASP A 433 -6.21 -17.08 -14.66
N LEU A 434 -7.20 -17.17 -13.76
CA LEU A 434 -6.99 -17.24 -12.32
C LEU A 434 -7.20 -18.65 -11.77
N ARG A 435 -7.32 -19.66 -12.63
CA ARG A 435 -7.46 -21.06 -12.17
C ARG A 435 -6.18 -21.50 -11.45
N PRO A 436 -6.33 -22.21 -10.32
CA PRO A 436 -5.20 -22.80 -9.61
C PRO A 436 -4.54 -23.89 -10.46
N PHE A 437 -3.22 -23.85 -10.62
CA PHE A 437 -2.50 -24.83 -11.46
C PHE A 437 -2.45 -26.24 -10.84
N HIS A 438 -2.76 -26.38 -9.56
CA HIS A 438 -2.83 -27.70 -8.87
C HIS A 438 -4.06 -28.50 -9.20
N ASP A 439 -5.12 -27.86 -9.72
CA ASP A 439 -6.38 -28.55 -10.00
C ASP A 439 -6.16 -29.65 -11.04
N GLY A 440 -6.67 -30.84 -10.74
CA GLY A 440 -6.48 -32.01 -11.60
C GLY A 440 -5.16 -32.76 -11.43
N LEU A 441 -4.23 -32.33 -10.57
CA LEU A 441 -2.99 -33.07 -10.30
C LEU A 441 -3.16 -34.29 -9.38
N GLY A 442 -4.36 -34.53 -8.89
CA GLY A 442 -4.70 -35.72 -8.12
C GLY A 442 -4.34 -35.68 -6.64
N GLN A 443 -4.12 -34.50 -6.07
CA GLN A 443 -3.84 -34.29 -4.64
C GLN A 443 -5.16 -34.28 -3.83
N ASP A 444 -5.96 -35.34 -3.99
CA ASP A 444 -7.34 -35.41 -3.49
C ASP A 444 -7.45 -36.06 -2.09
N THR A 445 -6.34 -36.51 -1.49
CA THR A 445 -6.29 -37.07 -0.14
C THR A 445 -5.19 -36.40 0.70
N TYR A 446 -5.39 -36.35 2.02
CA TYR A 446 -4.42 -35.80 2.95
C TYR A 446 -3.01 -36.40 2.78
N GLU A 447 -2.90 -37.71 2.57
CA GLU A 447 -1.63 -38.40 2.32
C GLU A 447 -0.94 -37.87 1.06
N LYS A 448 -1.66 -37.70 -0.05
CA LYS A 448 -1.12 -37.15 -1.29
C LYS A 448 -0.75 -35.68 -1.17
N GLN A 449 -1.54 -34.92 -0.42
CA GLN A 449 -1.27 -33.48 -0.15
C GLN A 449 0.02 -33.31 0.63
N THR A 450 0.21 -34.09 1.68
CA THR A 450 1.45 -34.03 2.48
C THR A 450 2.65 -34.57 1.71
N ASP A 451 2.49 -35.62 0.87
CA ASP A 451 3.54 -36.13 0.00
C ASP A 451 3.99 -35.07 -1.05
N ALA A 452 3.03 -34.34 -1.65
CA ALA A 452 3.34 -33.24 -2.55
C ALA A 452 4.01 -32.05 -1.84
N LEU A 453 3.56 -31.72 -0.63
CA LEU A 453 4.14 -30.66 0.21
C LEU A 453 5.62 -30.93 0.53
N GLU A 454 6.00 -32.19 0.79
CA GLU A 454 7.40 -32.59 1.02
C GLU A 454 8.31 -32.38 -0.22
N ILE A 455 7.72 -32.30 -1.42
CA ILE A 455 8.47 -32.11 -2.67
C ILE A 455 8.48 -30.64 -3.10
N THR A 456 7.32 -29.97 -3.05
CA THR A 456 7.16 -28.63 -3.63
C THR A 456 7.14 -27.53 -2.58
N TYR A 457 6.98 -27.87 -1.32
CA TYR A 457 6.79 -26.94 -0.21
C TYR A 457 5.56 -26.02 -0.37
N GLU A 458 4.63 -26.34 -1.27
CA GLU A 458 3.35 -25.65 -1.45
C GLU A 458 2.21 -26.54 -0.98
N ASP A 459 1.38 -26.00 -0.10
CA ASP A 459 0.24 -26.73 0.43
C ASP A 459 -0.95 -26.64 -0.53
N TYR A 460 -1.48 -27.77 -0.93
CA TYR A 460 -2.70 -27.86 -1.72
C TYR A 460 -3.77 -28.66 -0.98
N GLU A 461 -4.98 -28.14 -0.99
CA GLU A 461 -6.18 -28.79 -0.49
C GLU A 461 -7.38 -28.33 -1.31
N PRO A 462 -8.20 -29.23 -1.89
CA PRO A 462 -9.34 -28.86 -2.71
C PRO A 462 -10.26 -27.85 -2.02
N GLY A 463 -10.59 -26.75 -2.72
CA GLY A 463 -11.46 -25.68 -2.24
C GLY A 463 -10.77 -24.56 -1.46
N PHE A 464 -9.47 -24.68 -1.17
CA PHE A 464 -8.71 -23.63 -0.47
C PHE A 464 -7.92 -22.71 -1.41
N ASN A 465 -7.42 -23.21 -2.50
CA ASN A 465 -6.61 -22.52 -3.48
C ASN A 465 -7.50 -21.78 -4.50
N THR A 466 -8.06 -20.68 -4.13
CA THR A 466 -9.04 -19.94 -4.94
C THR A 466 -8.67 -18.47 -5.05
N PRO A 467 -8.91 -17.81 -6.18
CA PRO A 467 -8.82 -16.35 -6.30
C PRO A 467 -10.03 -15.62 -5.72
N TYR A 468 -11.10 -16.32 -5.34
CA TYR A 468 -12.34 -15.73 -4.81
C TYR A 468 -12.06 -14.96 -3.52
N GLY A 469 -12.14 -13.65 -3.57
CA GLY A 469 -11.94 -12.77 -2.44
C GLY A 469 -10.62 -11.95 -2.48
N ILE A 470 -9.69 -12.21 -3.40
CA ILE A 470 -8.51 -11.35 -3.56
C ILE A 470 -8.90 -9.99 -4.14
N ALA A 471 -8.09 -8.96 -3.90
CA ALA A 471 -8.35 -7.61 -4.37
C ALA A 471 -7.18 -7.04 -5.17
N ARG A 472 -7.45 -6.00 -5.96
CA ARG A 472 -6.43 -5.20 -6.62
C ARG A 472 -6.83 -3.74 -6.63
N THR A 473 -5.88 -2.86 -6.27
CA THR A 473 -6.06 -1.40 -6.31
C THR A 473 -5.14 -0.77 -7.34
N SER A 474 -5.69 0.16 -8.13
CA SER A 474 -4.98 0.98 -9.13
C SER A 474 -5.19 2.46 -8.85
N GLU A 475 -4.17 3.28 -9.10
CA GLU A 475 -4.26 4.73 -8.99
C GLU A 475 -4.32 5.36 -10.38
N ILE A 476 -5.40 6.10 -10.62
CA ILE A 476 -5.73 6.74 -11.90
C ILE A 476 -5.75 8.24 -11.67
N PHE A 477 -5.33 9.01 -12.65
CA PHE A 477 -5.35 10.47 -12.61
C PHE A 477 -6.09 11.01 -13.82
N LEU A 478 -6.95 12.00 -13.55
CA LEU A 478 -7.68 12.75 -14.57
C LEU A 478 -7.22 14.21 -14.50
N HIS A 479 -6.96 14.83 -15.63
CA HIS A 479 -6.59 16.23 -15.68
C HIS A 479 -7.40 16.96 -16.75
N ALA A 480 -7.99 18.11 -16.38
CA ALA A 480 -8.86 18.92 -17.22
C ALA A 480 -8.07 20.09 -17.84
N PHE A 481 -8.02 20.17 -19.16
CA PHE A 481 -7.34 21.23 -19.88
C PHE A 481 -8.31 22.14 -20.65
N ASP A 482 -8.10 23.45 -20.58
CA ASP A 482 -8.84 24.46 -21.37
C ASP A 482 -8.43 24.53 -22.86
N ALA A 483 -7.28 23.97 -23.18
CA ALA A 483 -6.72 23.88 -24.53
C ALA A 483 -5.77 22.68 -24.61
N THR A 484 -5.32 22.34 -25.82
CA THR A 484 -4.33 21.27 -26.00
C THR A 484 -3.05 21.58 -25.22
N PRO A 485 -2.60 20.73 -24.30
CA PRO A 485 -1.38 20.92 -23.54
C PRO A 485 -0.12 20.75 -24.40
N GLU A 486 0.94 21.45 -24.04
CA GLU A 486 2.28 21.19 -24.55
C GLU A 486 2.81 19.86 -24.00
N SER A 487 3.71 19.22 -24.75
CA SER A 487 4.29 17.92 -24.34
C SER A 487 5.05 17.98 -23.03
N ASP A 488 5.75 19.09 -22.75
CA ASP A 488 6.48 19.28 -21.50
C ASP A 488 5.54 19.29 -20.28
N ASN A 489 4.37 19.92 -20.40
CA ASN A 489 3.37 19.88 -19.34
C ASN A 489 2.83 18.47 -19.09
N LEU A 490 2.64 17.67 -20.15
CA LEU A 490 2.25 16.27 -20.01
C LEU A 490 3.36 15.42 -19.41
N ALA A 491 4.62 15.70 -19.72
CA ALA A 491 5.77 15.03 -19.14
C ALA A 491 5.86 15.28 -17.63
N LEU A 492 5.66 16.52 -17.18
CA LEU A 492 5.57 16.87 -15.74
C LEU A 492 4.43 16.12 -15.04
N LEU A 493 3.26 16.06 -15.66
CA LEU A 493 2.13 15.29 -15.13
C LEU A 493 2.42 13.79 -15.11
N GLY A 494 3.10 13.25 -16.12
CA GLY A 494 3.54 11.86 -16.16
C GLY A 494 4.49 11.52 -15.01
N SER A 495 5.44 12.39 -14.71
CA SER A 495 6.33 12.26 -13.56
C SER A 495 5.55 12.31 -12.23
N TYR A 496 4.66 13.30 -12.07
CA TYR A 496 3.78 13.41 -10.91
C TYR A 496 2.92 12.16 -10.68
N ILE A 497 2.36 11.56 -11.73
CA ILE A 497 1.51 10.38 -11.64
C ILE A 497 2.31 9.16 -11.17
N ASN A 498 3.52 8.96 -11.69
CA ASN A 498 4.34 7.80 -11.36
C ASN A 498 5.00 7.94 -9.98
N GLU A 499 5.34 9.16 -9.57
CA GLU A 499 5.91 9.45 -8.25
C GLU A 499 5.14 10.57 -7.52
N PRO A 500 3.91 10.31 -7.06
CA PRO A 500 3.11 11.33 -6.37
C PRO A 500 3.87 11.87 -5.15
N PRO A 501 4.07 13.19 -5.03
CA PRO A 501 4.84 13.78 -3.93
C PRO A 501 4.13 13.60 -2.59
N VAL A 502 4.89 13.22 -1.57
CA VAL A 502 4.43 13.06 -0.18
C VAL A 502 5.39 13.80 0.74
N LEU A 503 4.84 14.53 1.73
CA LEU A 503 5.64 15.15 2.77
C LEU A 503 5.81 14.20 3.96
N VAL A 504 7.01 14.15 4.51
CA VAL A 504 7.32 13.34 5.69
C VAL A 504 8.17 14.13 6.69
N PRO A 505 8.07 13.85 7.98
CA PRO A 505 8.98 14.43 8.97
C PRO A 505 10.34 13.73 8.95
N GLU A 506 11.37 14.39 9.49
CA GLU A 506 12.69 13.81 9.65
C GLU A 506 12.66 12.54 10.53
N PRO A 507 13.49 11.52 10.23
CA PRO A 507 13.60 10.30 11.04
C PRO A 507 13.84 10.54 12.51
N GLU A 508 14.66 11.55 12.87
CA GLU A 508 14.96 11.97 14.24
C GLU A 508 13.68 12.37 14.97
N TYR A 509 12.82 13.14 14.31
CA TYR A 509 11.55 13.56 14.91
C TYR A 509 10.61 12.38 15.13
N ILE A 510 10.48 11.48 14.15
CA ILE A 510 9.64 10.26 14.29
C ILE A 510 10.13 9.47 15.52
N LYS A 511 11.44 9.28 15.63
CA LYS A 511 12.08 8.57 16.75
C LYS A 511 11.80 9.23 18.10
N GLU A 512 11.93 10.56 18.17
CA GLU A 512 11.70 11.34 19.40
C GLU A 512 10.24 11.20 19.89
N THR A 513 9.26 11.16 18.99
CA THR A 513 7.85 11.04 19.36
C THR A 513 7.49 9.68 19.96
N LYS A 514 8.23 8.63 19.68
CA LYS A 514 7.94 7.23 19.98
C LYS A 514 6.63 6.70 19.39
N ALA A 515 6.02 7.43 18.48
CA ALA A 515 4.72 7.05 17.89
C ALA A 515 4.79 5.78 17.02
N ALA A 516 5.98 5.45 16.52
CA ALA A 516 6.25 4.23 15.76
C ALA A 516 6.97 3.14 16.59
N GLY A 517 6.83 3.16 17.93
CA GLY A 517 7.53 2.27 18.85
C GLY A 517 8.96 2.72 19.17
N SER A 518 9.59 2.10 20.19
CA SER A 518 10.94 2.46 20.64
C SER A 518 12.01 1.43 20.29
N TYR A 519 11.66 0.34 19.65
CA TYR A 519 12.52 -0.80 19.33
C TYR A 519 13.36 -0.63 18.03
N TRP A 520 13.41 0.52 17.41
CA TRP A 520 14.28 0.85 16.27
C TRP A 520 15.15 2.08 16.59
N ALA A 521 16.28 2.24 15.89
CA ALA A 521 17.20 3.37 16.06
C ALA A 521 17.59 3.96 14.70
N LEU A 522 18.05 5.22 14.72
CA LEU A 522 18.69 5.86 13.57
C LEU A 522 19.95 5.08 13.18
N PRO A 523 20.40 5.19 11.91
CA PRO A 523 21.65 4.56 11.48
C PRO A 523 22.83 4.97 12.35
N ASP A 524 23.64 4.00 12.73
CA ASP A 524 24.84 4.21 13.55
C ASP A 524 26.11 3.70 12.84
N THR A 525 27.00 4.60 12.49
CA THR A 525 28.30 4.30 11.89
C THR A 525 29.46 4.72 12.77
N SER A 526 29.21 4.90 14.06
CA SER A 526 30.20 5.41 15.02
C SER A 526 31.34 4.42 15.30
N ASN A 527 31.14 3.14 15.02
CA ASN A 527 32.14 2.09 15.17
C ASN A 527 32.07 1.09 14.01
N GLU A 528 33.13 0.32 13.82
CA GLU A 528 33.30 -0.59 12.69
C GLU A 528 32.19 -1.68 12.64
N LYS A 529 31.82 -2.26 13.78
CA LYS A 529 30.79 -3.31 13.83
C LYS A 529 29.42 -2.78 13.49
N ALA A 530 29.02 -1.64 14.04
CA ALA A 530 27.77 -0.98 13.68
C ALA A 530 27.77 -0.61 12.19
N SER A 531 28.87 -0.04 11.67
CA SER A 531 29.01 0.26 10.24
C SER A 531 28.86 -0.96 9.34
N THR A 532 29.40 -2.12 9.74
CA THR A 532 29.24 -3.37 8.97
C THR A 532 27.79 -3.80 8.92
N ILE A 533 27.07 -3.76 10.05
CA ILE A 533 25.64 -4.06 10.13
C ILE A 533 24.81 -3.10 9.26
N GLU A 534 25.12 -1.79 9.33
CA GLU A 534 24.42 -0.78 8.48
C GLU A 534 24.67 -1.03 6.98
N ASN A 535 25.88 -1.43 6.60
CA ASN A 535 26.18 -1.81 5.22
C ASN A 535 25.41 -3.06 4.78
N HIS A 536 25.16 -4.04 5.66
CA HIS A 536 24.34 -5.20 5.36
C HIS A 536 22.86 -4.80 5.14
N LEU A 537 22.33 -3.91 5.97
CA LEU A 537 20.96 -3.40 5.80
C LEU A 537 20.80 -2.67 4.46
N ASP A 538 21.76 -1.84 4.08
CA ASP A 538 21.79 -1.17 2.79
C ASP A 538 21.92 -2.16 1.62
N PHE A 539 22.75 -3.19 1.78
CA PHE A 539 22.92 -4.26 0.79
C PHE A 539 21.60 -5.00 0.55
N LEU A 540 20.89 -5.42 1.60
CA LEU A 540 19.60 -6.11 1.48
C LEU A 540 18.59 -5.27 0.69
N ALA A 541 18.46 -3.99 1.04
CA ALA A 541 17.53 -3.09 0.37
C ALA A 541 17.86 -2.90 -1.12
N LYS A 542 19.12 -2.60 -1.44
CA LYS A 542 19.58 -2.39 -2.82
C LYS A 542 19.52 -3.67 -3.65
N PHE A 543 19.86 -4.81 -3.07
CA PHE A 543 19.85 -6.09 -3.76
C PHE A 543 18.42 -6.44 -4.22
N TYR A 544 17.42 -6.38 -3.32
CA TYR A 544 16.04 -6.68 -3.70
C TYR A 544 15.48 -5.67 -4.71
N GLN A 545 15.78 -4.39 -4.59
CA GLN A 545 15.40 -3.39 -5.59
C GLN A 545 16.02 -3.72 -6.96
N GLY A 546 17.29 -4.11 -6.98
CA GLY A 546 17.98 -4.56 -8.20
C GLY A 546 17.35 -5.82 -8.80
N GLN A 547 16.97 -6.80 -7.95
CA GLN A 547 16.34 -8.04 -8.41
C GLN A 547 14.97 -7.79 -9.07
N ILE A 548 14.13 -6.89 -8.53
CA ILE A 548 12.86 -6.52 -9.17
C ILE A 548 13.12 -6.06 -10.62
N GLU A 549 14.11 -5.20 -10.83
CA GLU A 549 14.46 -4.69 -12.16
C GLU A 549 15.13 -5.76 -13.04
N ASP A 550 16.11 -6.49 -12.53
CA ASP A 550 16.83 -7.52 -13.28
C ASP A 550 15.93 -8.69 -13.69
N ARG A 551 14.96 -9.04 -12.84
CA ARG A 551 14.08 -10.21 -13.02
C ARG A 551 12.69 -9.86 -13.53
N ARG A 552 12.36 -8.57 -13.68
CA ARG A 552 11.05 -8.11 -14.16
C ARG A 552 9.87 -8.57 -13.30
N TRP A 553 9.98 -8.44 -11.97
CA TRP A 553 8.87 -8.73 -11.06
C TRP A 553 7.79 -7.65 -11.17
N TYR A 554 7.13 -7.66 -12.33
CA TYR A 554 6.09 -6.72 -12.73
C TYR A 554 4.89 -7.50 -13.27
N GLY A 555 3.71 -6.91 -13.25
CA GLY A 555 2.50 -7.53 -13.76
C GLY A 555 1.25 -6.99 -13.07
N PHE A 556 0.10 -7.27 -13.63
CA PHE A 556 -1.19 -6.81 -13.11
C PHE A 556 -1.42 -7.29 -11.67
N LEU A 557 -1.12 -8.55 -11.36
CA LEU A 557 -1.18 -9.10 -10.00
C LEU A 557 0.16 -9.00 -9.29
N ASP A 558 1.28 -9.24 -9.97
CA ASP A 558 2.59 -9.50 -9.37
C ASP A 558 3.28 -8.24 -8.84
N TYR A 559 3.06 -7.08 -9.48
CA TYR A 559 3.76 -5.85 -9.11
C TYR A 559 3.51 -5.45 -7.65
N GLY A 560 4.59 -5.39 -6.89
CA GLY A 560 4.63 -5.05 -5.46
C GLY A 560 5.12 -6.19 -4.59
N ASP A 561 5.13 -7.45 -5.05
CA ASP A 561 5.72 -8.57 -4.31
C ASP A 561 7.16 -8.87 -4.77
N ILE A 562 7.82 -9.73 -4.01
CA ILE A 562 9.20 -10.17 -4.21
C ILE A 562 9.27 -11.71 -4.16
N MET A 563 10.32 -12.29 -4.78
CA MET A 563 10.50 -13.73 -4.77
C MET A 563 11.17 -14.22 -3.48
N HIS A 564 10.76 -15.42 -3.05
CA HIS A 564 11.13 -15.98 -1.75
C HIS A 564 12.51 -16.63 -1.75
N THR A 565 12.83 -17.52 -2.69
CA THR A 565 14.05 -18.34 -2.65
C THR A 565 14.73 -18.42 -4.02
N TYR A 566 16.06 -18.48 -4.01
CA TYR A 566 16.92 -18.52 -5.19
C TYR A 566 17.29 -19.97 -5.61
N ASP A 567 17.54 -20.17 -6.90
CA ASP A 567 18.04 -21.40 -7.51
C ASP A 567 19.41 -21.11 -8.15
N GLU A 568 20.46 -21.54 -7.51
CA GLU A 568 21.84 -21.31 -7.96
C GLU A 568 22.21 -22.09 -9.23
N ASP A 569 21.59 -23.25 -9.46
CA ASP A 569 21.88 -24.07 -10.65
C ASP A 569 21.37 -23.41 -11.94
N ARG A 570 20.25 -22.66 -11.84
CA ARG A 570 19.64 -21.95 -12.97
C ARG A 570 19.99 -20.46 -13.00
N HIS A 571 20.69 -19.94 -12.03
CA HIS A 571 20.94 -18.51 -11.83
C HIS A 571 19.66 -17.66 -11.83
N THR A 572 18.59 -18.14 -11.17
CA THR A 572 17.31 -17.48 -11.11
C THR A 572 16.59 -17.75 -9.79
N TRP A 573 15.52 -16.97 -9.52
CA TRP A 573 14.61 -17.25 -8.42
C TRP A 573 13.68 -18.42 -8.79
N ARG A 574 13.22 -19.14 -7.78
CA ARG A 574 12.34 -20.33 -7.96
C ARG A 574 10.90 -19.93 -8.26
N TYR A 575 10.68 -19.13 -9.31
CA TYR A 575 9.39 -18.59 -9.71
C TYR A 575 8.33 -19.65 -10.07
N ASP A 576 8.76 -20.88 -10.31
CA ASP A 576 7.98 -21.99 -10.84
C ASP A 576 7.97 -23.23 -9.91
N VAL A 577 8.42 -23.09 -8.67
CA VAL A 577 8.54 -24.21 -7.74
C VAL A 577 7.80 -23.91 -6.44
N GLY A 578 6.52 -24.30 -6.37
CA GLY A 578 5.72 -24.36 -5.16
C GLY A 578 5.93 -23.22 -4.17
N GLY A 579 6.08 -23.56 -2.92
CA GLY A 579 6.28 -22.62 -1.82
C GLY A 579 7.64 -21.94 -1.76
N TYR A 580 8.36 -21.82 -2.88
CA TYR A 580 9.62 -21.09 -3.01
C TYR A 580 9.53 -19.87 -3.91
N ALA A 581 8.36 -19.61 -4.51
CA ALA A 581 8.16 -18.58 -5.51
C ALA A 581 7.90 -17.19 -4.89
N TRP A 582 6.67 -16.71 -4.95
CA TRP A 582 6.30 -15.42 -4.37
C TRP A 582 6.36 -15.44 -2.84
N ASP A 583 6.77 -14.31 -2.24
CA ASP A 583 7.02 -14.24 -0.80
C ASP A 583 5.75 -14.15 0.05
N ASN A 584 4.73 -13.41 -0.41
CA ASN A 584 3.49 -13.21 0.33
C ASN A 584 3.73 -12.84 1.81
N SER A 585 4.60 -11.89 2.09
CA SER A 585 4.96 -11.42 3.45
C SER A 585 5.57 -12.49 4.38
N GLU A 586 6.13 -13.58 3.83
CA GLU A 586 6.76 -14.63 4.66
C GLU A 586 7.89 -14.06 5.51
N LEU A 587 7.84 -14.29 6.81
CA LEU A 587 8.75 -13.80 7.84
C LEU A 587 8.86 -12.26 7.95
N SER A 588 7.90 -11.48 7.42
CA SER A 588 7.74 -10.04 7.65
C SER A 588 8.73 -9.09 6.94
N PRO A 589 9.04 -9.26 5.64
CA PRO A 589 9.86 -8.28 4.93
C PRO A 589 9.23 -6.87 4.89
N ASP A 590 7.91 -6.77 4.86
CA ASP A 590 7.18 -5.49 4.97
C ASP A 590 7.62 -4.67 6.19
N LEU A 591 7.75 -5.31 7.36
CA LEU A 591 8.21 -4.64 8.57
C LEU A 591 9.64 -4.13 8.44
N PHE A 592 10.52 -4.93 7.83
CA PHE A 592 11.90 -4.51 7.59
C PHE A 592 11.95 -3.24 6.73
N PHE A 593 11.29 -3.21 5.58
CA PHE A 593 11.33 -2.05 4.69
C PHE A 593 10.73 -0.80 5.34
N TRP A 594 9.62 -0.93 6.07
CA TRP A 594 9.05 0.21 6.79
C TRP A 594 9.96 0.69 7.94
N GLN A 595 10.53 -0.20 8.74
CA GLN A 595 11.49 0.20 9.78
C GLN A 595 12.75 0.81 9.17
N TYR A 596 13.21 0.29 8.04
CA TYR A 596 14.35 0.83 7.32
C TYR A 596 14.06 2.21 6.74
N PHE A 597 12.85 2.45 6.24
CA PHE A 597 12.41 3.80 5.87
C PHE A 597 12.35 4.75 7.07
N LEU A 598 11.69 4.35 8.16
CA LEU A 598 11.54 5.19 9.36
C LEU A 598 12.88 5.69 9.90
N ARG A 599 13.93 4.88 9.79
CA ARG A 599 15.26 5.21 10.30
C ARG A 599 16.16 5.96 9.33
N THR A 600 15.89 5.87 8.01
CA THR A 600 16.76 6.43 6.96
C THR A 600 16.14 7.58 6.19
N GLY A 601 14.80 7.68 6.13
CA GLY A 601 14.10 8.67 5.31
C GLY A 601 14.23 8.47 3.79
N ARG A 602 14.79 7.36 3.33
CA ARG A 602 15.12 7.13 1.91
C ARG A 602 13.87 7.00 1.03
N ALA A 603 13.81 7.79 -0.03
CA ALA A 603 12.70 7.83 -0.97
C ALA A 603 12.47 6.50 -1.71
N ASP A 604 13.54 5.85 -2.18
CA ASP A 604 13.49 4.57 -2.87
C ASP A 604 12.90 3.47 -1.97
N ILE A 605 13.24 3.47 -0.68
CA ILE A 605 12.68 2.53 0.30
C ILE A 605 11.19 2.81 0.56
N TYR A 606 10.80 4.11 0.67
CA TYR A 606 9.38 4.47 0.81
C TYR A 606 8.56 3.92 -0.36
N ARG A 607 9.01 4.16 -1.60
CA ARG A 607 8.29 3.70 -2.81
C ARG A 607 8.21 2.20 -2.91
N PHE A 608 9.26 1.49 -2.52
CA PHE A 608 9.27 0.04 -2.46
C PHE A 608 8.28 -0.48 -1.39
N ALA A 609 8.36 0.02 -0.16
CA ALA A 609 7.48 -0.37 0.93
C ALA A 609 5.99 -0.02 0.65
N GLU A 610 5.72 1.09 -0.05
CA GLU A 610 4.39 1.45 -0.53
C GLU A 610 3.85 0.42 -1.53
N ALA A 611 4.64 0.03 -2.53
CA ALA A 611 4.25 -0.97 -3.52
C ALA A 611 3.99 -2.33 -2.88
N LEU A 612 4.86 -2.77 -1.97
CA LEU A 612 4.71 -4.00 -1.19
C LEU A 612 3.43 -3.96 -0.35
N THR A 613 3.16 -2.85 0.37
CA THR A 613 1.92 -2.69 1.16
C THR A 613 0.65 -2.79 0.30
N ARG A 614 0.66 -2.21 -0.92
CA ARG A 614 -0.47 -2.29 -1.86
C ARG A 614 -0.68 -3.68 -2.43
N HIS A 615 0.38 -4.49 -2.52
CA HIS A 615 0.28 -5.88 -2.98
C HIS A 615 -0.14 -6.82 -1.84
N THR A 616 0.68 -6.91 -0.79
CA THR A 616 0.51 -7.89 0.29
C THR A 616 -0.75 -7.67 1.12
N GLY A 617 -1.32 -6.49 1.08
CA GLY A 617 -2.61 -6.17 1.71
C GLY A 617 -3.83 -6.57 0.90
N GLU A 618 -3.67 -6.92 -0.37
CA GLU A 618 -4.78 -7.08 -1.31
C GLU A 618 -4.75 -8.39 -2.08
N VAL A 619 -3.68 -8.67 -2.82
CA VAL A 619 -3.57 -9.88 -3.66
C VAL A 619 -3.38 -11.13 -2.81
N ASP A 620 -2.63 -11.03 -1.74
CA ASP A 620 -2.32 -12.14 -0.84
C ASP A 620 -3.38 -12.36 0.24
N VAL A 621 -4.43 -11.54 0.30
CA VAL A 621 -5.43 -11.51 1.39
C VAL A 621 -6.83 -11.63 0.83
N TYR A 622 -7.69 -12.34 1.55
CA TYR A 622 -9.11 -12.49 1.21
C TYR A 622 -9.96 -11.42 1.88
N HIS A 623 -10.76 -10.71 1.07
CA HIS A 623 -11.64 -9.61 1.51
C HIS A 623 -13.10 -10.04 1.63
N ILE A 624 -13.48 -11.11 0.97
CA ILE A 624 -14.81 -11.74 1.02
C ILE A 624 -14.67 -13.27 1.07
N GLY A 625 -15.78 -13.97 1.24
CA GLY A 625 -15.85 -15.43 1.26
C GLY A 625 -15.40 -16.05 2.59
N ASP A 626 -15.17 -17.36 2.55
CA ASP A 626 -14.88 -18.19 3.74
C ASP A 626 -13.55 -17.87 4.40
N TRP A 627 -12.57 -17.37 3.64
CA TRP A 627 -11.21 -17.06 4.13
C TRP A 627 -11.00 -15.59 4.48
N LYS A 628 -12.07 -14.80 4.56
CA LYS A 628 -12.01 -13.37 4.83
C LYS A 628 -11.11 -13.03 6.04
N GLY A 629 -10.19 -12.09 5.84
CA GLY A 629 -9.25 -11.60 6.85
C GLY A 629 -8.00 -12.47 7.03
N LEU A 630 -7.86 -13.54 6.26
CA LEU A 630 -6.67 -14.37 6.22
C LEU A 630 -5.90 -14.16 4.93
N GLY A 631 -4.58 -14.35 4.97
CA GLY A 631 -3.72 -14.31 3.80
C GLY A 631 -3.23 -15.70 3.40
N THR A 632 -2.82 -15.84 2.15
CA THR A 632 -2.23 -17.04 1.59
C THR A 632 -0.73 -17.06 1.80
N ARG A 633 -0.19 -18.18 2.25
CA ARG A 633 1.24 -18.40 2.34
C ARG A 633 1.90 -18.38 0.95
N HIS A 634 3.20 -18.16 0.89
CA HIS A 634 4.01 -18.15 -0.34
C HIS A 634 3.73 -19.33 -1.28
N GLY A 635 3.74 -19.07 -2.60
CA GLY A 635 3.41 -20.05 -3.64
C GLY A 635 3.71 -19.56 -5.04
N VAL A 636 3.49 -20.42 -6.06
CA VAL A 636 3.67 -20.06 -7.48
C VAL A 636 2.66 -19.02 -7.94
N GLN A 637 1.41 -19.18 -7.51
CA GLN A 637 0.37 -18.15 -7.65
C GLN A 637 0.09 -17.56 -6.25
N HIS A 638 -0.08 -16.26 -6.13
CA HIS A 638 -0.25 -15.56 -4.84
C HIS A 638 -1.36 -16.14 -3.95
N PHE A 639 -2.39 -16.74 -4.53
CA PHE A 639 -3.57 -17.29 -3.85
C PHE A 639 -3.60 -18.85 -3.82
N ALA A 640 -2.62 -19.54 -4.42
CA ALA A 640 -2.71 -20.97 -4.67
C ALA A 640 -2.37 -21.87 -3.48
N ASP A 641 -1.54 -21.42 -2.53
CA ASP A 641 -1.25 -22.22 -1.32
C ASP A 641 -2.51 -22.30 -0.43
N SER A 642 -2.80 -23.49 0.07
CA SER A 642 -4.00 -23.77 0.89
C SER A 642 -3.84 -23.34 2.35
N ALA A 643 -2.66 -22.93 2.80
CA ALA A 643 -2.46 -22.39 4.14
C ALA A 643 -2.96 -20.96 4.22
N LYS A 644 -4.16 -20.75 4.79
CA LYS A 644 -4.79 -19.45 5.00
C LYS A 644 -4.56 -19.03 6.45
N GLN A 645 -3.84 -17.91 6.65
CA GLN A 645 -3.33 -17.53 7.97
C GLN A 645 -3.34 -16.01 8.16
N VAL A 646 -3.67 -15.55 9.38
CA VAL A 646 -3.68 -14.12 9.70
C VAL A 646 -2.27 -13.51 9.73
N ARG A 647 -1.23 -14.31 9.93
CA ARG A 647 0.17 -13.83 9.92
C ARG A 647 0.58 -13.20 8.58
N ILE A 648 0.00 -13.66 7.47
CA ILE A 648 0.20 -13.06 6.15
C ILE A 648 -0.63 -11.77 6.01
N ALA A 649 -1.87 -11.78 6.49
CA ALA A 649 -2.73 -10.60 6.53
C ALA A 649 -2.36 -9.60 7.63
N GLN A 650 -1.21 -9.71 8.28
CA GLN A 650 -0.77 -8.99 9.46
C GLN A 650 -0.95 -7.47 9.35
N PRO A 651 -1.84 -6.83 10.13
CA PRO A 651 -2.11 -5.39 10.03
C PRO A 651 -0.90 -4.52 10.38
N GLN A 652 0.06 -5.03 11.18
CA GLN A 652 1.29 -4.35 11.52
C GLN A 652 2.11 -3.95 10.29
N TYR A 653 2.04 -4.73 9.20
CA TYR A 653 2.77 -4.47 7.96
C TYR A 653 2.29 -3.22 7.23
N ARG A 654 1.04 -2.79 7.46
CA ARG A 654 0.35 -1.73 6.70
C ARG A 654 0.17 -0.44 7.47
N LYS A 655 0.31 -0.46 8.80
CA LYS A 655 0.01 0.71 9.64
C LYS A 655 0.93 1.90 9.39
N TYR A 656 2.20 1.66 9.06
CA TYR A 656 3.15 2.75 8.81
C TYR A 656 2.76 3.55 7.58
N PHE A 657 2.39 2.87 6.49
CA PHE A 657 1.86 3.55 5.32
C PHE A 657 0.58 4.31 5.63
N TYR A 658 -0.36 3.69 6.35
CA TYR A 658 -1.60 4.35 6.76
C TYR A 658 -1.33 5.66 7.51
N TYR A 659 -0.45 5.65 8.49
CA TYR A 659 -0.15 6.84 9.28
C TYR A 659 0.64 7.88 8.50
N LEU A 660 1.69 7.50 7.76
CA LEU A 660 2.54 8.41 6.98
C LEU A 660 1.80 9.04 5.79
N SER A 661 0.84 8.35 5.19
CA SER A 661 -0.01 8.88 4.13
C SER A 661 -1.14 9.80 4.64
N GLY A 662 -1.22 10.05 5.94
CA GLY A 662 -2.30 10.84 6.54
C GLY A 662 -3.63 10.10 6.68
N GLY A 663 -3.62 8.78 6.65
CA GLY A 663 -4.81 7.93 6.77
C GLY A 663 -5.39 7.53 5.42
N ASP A 664 -4.58 6.88 4.56
CA ASP A 664 -5.06 6.33 3.29
C ASP A 664 -6.34 5.51 3.51
N GLU A 665 -7.42 5.87 2.85
CA GLU A 665 -8.75 5.32 3.10
C GLU A 665 -8.85 3.84 2.70
N ARG A 666 -8.15 3.42 1.63
CA ARG A 666 -8.15 2.00 1.24
C ARG A 666 -7.42 1.15 2.28
N VAL A 667 -6.24 1.57 2.71
CA VAL A 667 -5.51 0.86 3.78
C VAL A 667 -6.29 0.93 5.09
N GLY A 668 -6.96 2.04 5.38
CA GLY A 668 -7.87 2.17 6.53
C GLY A 668 -8.99 1.12 6.54
N GLU A 669 -9.57 0.80 5.37
CA GLU A 669 -10.56 -0.29 5.22
C GLU A 669 -9.93 -1.67 5.48
N LEU A 670 -8.72 -1.93 4.94
CA LEU A 670 -7.99 -3.19 5.20
C LEU A 670 -7.72 -3.41 6.69
N LEU A 671 -7.33 -2.35 7.41
CA LEU A 671 -7.12 -2.40 8.85
C LEU A 671 -8.43 -2.65 9.63
N GLU A 672 -9.57 -2.16 9.14
CA GLU A 672 -10.88 -2.40 9.74
C GLU A 672 -11.38 -3.84 9.47
N GLU A 673 -11.15 -4.37 8.27
CA GLU A 673 -11.47 -5.76 7.91
C GLU A 673 -10.78 -6.78 8.83
N ALA A 674 -9.53 -6.50 9.22
CA ALA A 674 -8.73 -7.35 10.10
C ALA A 674 -9.33 -7.56 11.51
N ILE A 675 -10.25 -6.69 11.97
CA ILE A 675 -10.91 -6.83 13.28
C ILE A 675 -11.73 -8.11 13.37
N ASP A 676 -12.26 -8.57 12.23
CA ASP A 676 -13.12 -9.75 12.11
C ASP A 676 -12.39 -11.02 11.67
N ALA A 677 -11.09 -10.98 11.44
CA ALA A 677 -10.31 -12.15 11.04
C ALA A 677 -10.43 -13.31 12.05
N ASP A 678 -10.65 -13.01 13.33
CA ASP A 678 -10.91 -14.00 14.38
C ASP A 678 -12.17 -14.86 14.14
N LYS A 679 -13.15 -14.36 13.40
CA LYS A 679 -14.40 -15.09 13.11
C LYS A 679 -14.19 -16.25 12.16
N THR A 680 -13.23 -16.13 11.24
CA THR A 680 -12.87 -17.16 10.28
C THR A 680 -12.34 -18.43 10.95
N TYR A 681 -11.76 -18.30 12.14
CA TYR A 681 -11.31 -19.44 12.96
C TYR A 681 -12.46 -20.33 13.44
N GLY A 682 -13.70 -19.85 13.39
CA GLY A 682 -14.86 -20.66 13.68
C GLY A 682 -15.18 -21.74 12.65
N ILE A 683 -14.59 -21.63 11.46
CA ILE A 683 -14.74 -22.59 10.35
C ILE A 683 -13.43 -23.21 9.89
N LEU A 684 -12.29 -22.58 10.21
CA LEU A 684 -10.96 -23.00 9.78
C LEU A 684 -9.99 -23.06 10.97
N ASP A 685 -9.27 -24.17 11.13
CA ASP A 685 -8.05 -24.25 11.94
C ASP A 685 -6.83 -23.99 11.05
N PRO A 686 -6.13 -22.85 11.16
CA PRO A 686 -4.93 -22.60 10.37
C PRO A 686 -3.79 -23.60 10.64
N GLN A 687 -3.84 -24.29 11.78
CA GLN A 687 -2.83 -25.28 12.20
C GLN A 687 -3.22 -26.71 11.83
N ARG A 688 -4.34 -26.96 11.12
CA ARG A 688 -4.91 -28.28 10.83
C ARG A 688 -3.92 -29.30 10.24
N LYS A 689 -2.95 -28.83 9.42
CA LYS A 689 -1.95 -29.70 8.77
C LYS A 689 -0.80 -30.13 9.70
N VAL A 690 -0.56 -29.35 10.77
CA VAL A 690 0.54 -29.63 11.73
C VAL A 690 0.03 -30.09 13.10
N ARG A 691 -1.28 -30.05 13.33
CA ARG A 691 -1.92 -30.46 14.56
C ARG A 691 -1.87 -31.99 14.72
N THR A 692 -1.47 -32.44 15.91
CA THR A 692 -1.37 -33.88 16.24
C THR A 692 -2.35 -34.35 17.29
N ASP A 693 -3.11 -33.44 17.92
CA ASP A 693 -4.09 -33.70 18.97
C ASP A 693 -5.50 -34.06 18.44
N GLY A 694 -5.72 -33.94 17.11
CA GLY A 694 -7.00 -34.22 16.47
C GLY A 694 -8.10 -33.19 16.76
N TRP A 695 -7.76 -32.03 17.32
CA TRP A 695 -8.71 -30.96 17.58
C TRP A 695 -9.26 -30.38 16.25
N THR A 696 -10.54 -30.06 16.21
CA THR A 696 -11.21 -29.37 15.09
C THR A 696 -12.17 -28.29 15.63
N PRO A 697 -12.39 -27.18 14.88
CA PRO A 697 -13.34 -26.16 15.29
C PRO A 697 -14.78 -26.72 15.38
N GLU A 698 -15.50 -26.36 16.43
CA GLU A 698 -16.92 -26.66 16.59
C GLU A 698 -17.74 -25.38 16.60
N PRO A 699 -18.87 -25.29 15.88
CA PRO A 699 -19.71 -24.10 15.87
C PRO A 699 -20.09 -23.58 17.27
N GLY A 700 -19.80 -22.32 17.54
CA GLY A 700 -20.12 -21.66 18.80
C GLY A 700 -19.24 -22.05 20.01
N LYS A 701 -18.21 -22.86 19.79
CA LYS A 701 -17.20 -23.17 20.82
C LYS A 701 -15.98 -22.27 20.69
N PRO A 702 -15.12 -22.20 21.74
CA PRO A 702 -13.83 -21.56 21.63
C PRO A 702 -12.97 -22.22 20.55
N VAL A 703 -12.19 -21.39 19.82
CA VAL A 703 -11.32 -21.81 18.75
C VAL A 703 -9.86 -21.81 19.18
N ALA A 704 -9.07 -22.77 18.71
CA ALA A 704 -7.66 -22.82 19.01
C ALA A 704 -6.89 -21.90 18.07
N PHE A 705 -5.90 -21.17 18.59
CA PHE A 705 -4.94 -20.44 17.81
C PHE A 705 -3.59 -20.32 18.51
N SER A 706 -2.54 -20.24 17.72
CA SER A 706 -1.17 -20.01 18.20
C SER A 706 -1.00 -18.59 18.75
N LEU A 707 -0.20 -18.43 19.79
CA LEU A 707 0.07 -17.11 20.39
C LEU A 707 0.99 -16.26 19.51
N GLY A 708 1.82 -16.87 18.68
CA GLY A 708 2.74 -16.19 17.80
C GLY A 708 2.17 -15.87 16.42
N THR A 709 1.83 -16.90 15.64
CA THR A 709 1.40 -16.75 14.24
C THR A 709 -0.02 -16.22 14.09
N ASP A 710 -0.91 -16.50 15.05
CA ASP A 710 -2.32 -16.11 14.95
C ASP A 710 -2.65 -14.90 15.83
N TRP A 711 -2.45 -15.03 17.16
CA TRP A 711 -2.79 -13.98 18.09
C TRP A 711 -2.04 -12.67 17.80
N ALA A 712 -0.76 -12.72 17.42
CA ALA A 712 0.00 -11.50 17.12
C ALA A 712 -0.63 -10.67 16.01
N GLY A 713 -1.11 -11.32 14.93
CA GLY A 713 -1.82 -10.63 13.84
C GLY A 713 -3.16 -10.06 14.26
N LEU A 714 -3.95 -10.84 15.00
CA LEU A 714 -5.23 -10.38 15.55
C LEU A 714 -5.03 -9.21 16.54
N ALA A 715 -4.05 -9.33 17.43
CA ALA A 715 -3.72 -8.31 18.43
C ALA A 715 -3.27 -6.99 17.76
N ALA A 716 -2.51 -7.07 16.66
CA ALA A 716 -2.14 -5.90 15.86
C ALA A 716 -3.38 -5.19 15.31
N GLY A 717 -4.32 -5.91 14.70
CA GLY A 717 -5.57 -5.34 14.19
C GLY A 717 -6.40 -4.67 15.29
N TRP A 718 -6.55 -5.33 16.43
CA TRP A 718 -7.28 -4.77 17.57
C TRP A 718 -6.58 -3.57 18.20
N LEU A 719 -5.25 -3.57 18.30
CA LEU A 719 -4.47 -2.43 18.79
C LEU A 719 -4.63 -1.22 17.88
N ILE A 720 -4.47 -1.41 16.58
CA ILE A 720 -4.57 -0.33 15.59
C ILE A 720 -5.98 0.27 15.58
N GLU A 721 -7.04 -0.55 15.63
CA GLU A 721 -8.42 -0.05 15.70
C GLU A 721 -8.67 0.75 17.00
N TRP A 722 -8.10 0.29 18.13
CA TRP A 722 -8.18 1.05 19.38
C TRP A 722 -7.39 2.36 19.29
N GLU A 723 -6.21 2.36 18.70
CA GLU A 723 -5.38 3.55 18.45
C GLU A 723 -6.11 4.58 17.58
N ARG A 724 -6.70 4.11 16.48
CA ARG A 724 -7.44 4.96 15.54
C ARG A 724 -8.72 5.54 16.12
N ARG A 725 -9.27 4.98 17.20
CA ARG A 725 -10.64 5.22 17.67
C ARG A 725 -11.66 4.97 16.54
N GLY A 726 -11.43 3.92 15.77
CA GLY A 726 -12.31 3.50 14.68
C GLY A 726 -13.70 3.10 15.19
N PRO A 727 -14.66 2.79 14.31
CA PRO A 727 -16.06 2.53 14.70
C PRO A 727 -16.23 1.43 15.75
N ARG A 728 -15.28 0.48 15.79
CA ARG A 728 -15.35 -0.71 16.64
C ARG A 728 -14.26 -0.78 17.73
N TRP A 729 -13.65 0.34 18.07
CA TRP A 729 -12.49 0.37 18.98
C TRP A 729 -12.77 -0.20 20.38
N GLN A 730 -14.01 -0.10 20.90
CA GLN A 730 -14.34 -0.70 22.18
C GLN A 730 -14.33 -2.23 22.14
N GLU A 731 -14.86 -2.81 21.06
CA GLU A 731 -14.82 -4.25 20.79
C GLU A 731 -13.37 -4.73 20.64
N ALA A 732 -12.58 -4.04 19.82
CA ALA A 732 -11.17 -4.32 19.63
C ALA A 732 -10.38 -4.29 20.95
N LYS A 733 -10.59 -3.24 21.76
CA LYS A 733 -10.00 -3.13 23.10
C LYS A 733 -10.41 -4.30 24.00
N GLN A 734 -11.68 -4.73 23.97
CA GLN A 734 -12.18 -5.85 24.77
C GLN A 734 -11.48 -7.15 24.36
N LYS A 735 -11.42 -7.48 23.07
CA LYS A 735 -10.75 -8.67 22.54
C LYS A 735 -9.27 -8.69 22.92
N LEU A 736 -8.60 -7.57 22.71
CA LEU A 736 -7.16 -7.41 23.05
C LEU A 736 -6.91 -7.58 24.54
N THR A 737 -7.68 -6.92 25.39
CA THR A 737 -7.54 -7.00 26.87
C THR A 737 -7.88 -8.39 27.39
N GLY A 738 -8.92 -9.03 26.83
CA GLY A 738 -9.35 -10.38 27.24
C GLY A 738 -8.31 -11.44 26.92
N THR A 739 -7.75 -11.39 25.72
CA THR A 739 -6.70 -12.35 25.29
C THR A 739 -5.39 -12.12 26.03
N ALA A 740 -4.97 -10.87 26.24
CA ALA A 740 -3.77 -10.54 27.00
C ALA A 740 -3.86 -11.00 28.46
N LYS A 741 -5.03 -10.85 29.12
CA LYS A 741 -5.29 -11.41 30.45
C LYS A 741 -5.22 -12.93 30.46
N GLY A 742 -5.73 -13.58 29.41
CA GLY A 742 -5.61 -15.04 29.26
C GLY A 742 -4.16 -15.48 29.22
N ILE A 743 -3.33 -14.88 28.34
CA ILE A 743 -1.89 -15.17 28.25
C ILE A 743 -1.19 -14.95 29.59
N ALA A 744 -1.45 -13.83 30.27
CA ALA A 744 -0.88 -13.52 31.57
C ALA A 744 -1.29 -14.53 32.65
N SER A 745 -2.44 -15.18 32.52
CA SER A 745 -2.94 -16.20 33.46
C SER A 745 -2.39 -17.60 33.21
N PHE A 746 -1.80 -17.87 32.06
CA PHE A 746 -1.20 -19.16 31.76
C PHE A 746 0.05 -19.35 32.61
N LYS A 747 0.20 -20.55 33.16
CA LYS A 747 1.34 -20.88 34.02
C LYS A 747 2.70 -20.62 33.34
N ASN A 748 2.77 -20.84 32.04
CA ASN A 748 3.96 -20.63 31.22
C ASN A 748 3.84 -19.39 30.27
N GLY A 749 2.81 -18.56 30.44
CA GLY A 749 2.62 -17.36 29.62
C GLY A 749 2.70 -17.65 28.12
N PHE A 750 3.49 -16.89 27.38
CA PHE A 750 3.68 -17.08 25.94
C PHE A 750 4.33 -18.43 25.57
N VAL A 751 5.06 -19.06 26.49
CA VAL A 751 5.69 -20.37 26.28
C VAL A 751 4.64 -21.49 26.18
N THR A 752 3.40 -21.24 26.61
CA THR A 752 2.26 -22.14 26.41
C THR A 752 1.94 -22.36 24.93
N GLY A 753 2.27 -21.38 24.05
CA GLY A 753 2.28 -21.49 22.60
C GLY A 753 0.92 -21.43 21.91
N GLU A 754 -0.15 -21.89 22.54
CA GLU A 754 -1.51 -21.94 21.99
C GLU A 754 -2.53 -21.60 23.08
N GLY A 755 -3.75 -21.19 22.70
CA GLY A 755 -4.87 -20.98 23.59
C GLY A 755 -6.22 -21.24 22.89
N LEU A 756 -7.27 -21.43 23.69
CA LEU A 756 -8.67 -21.50 23.23
C LEU A 756 -9.33 -20.14 23.36
N TYR A 757 -9.60 -19.52 22.23
CA TYR A 757 -10.22 -18.20 22.14
C TYR A 757 -11.75 -18.28 21.99
N ALA A 758 -12.45 -17.62 22.87
CA ALA A 758 -13.90 -17.49 22.80
C ALA A 758 -14.28 -16.27 21.94
N ILE A 759 -14.63 -16.48 20.68
CA ILE A 759 -15.01 -15.42 19.71
C ILE A 759 -16.12 -14.52 20.26
N SER A 760 -17.07 -15.09 21.03
CA SER A 760 -18.25 -14.36 21.51
C SER A 760 -17.97 -13.28 22.54
N ASN A 761 -16.86 -13.39 23.29
CA ASN A 761 -16.55 -12.45 24.39
C ASN A 761 -15.08 -12.01 24.47
N GLY A 762 -14.22 -12.51 23.58
CA GLY A 762 -12.82 -12.13 23.51
C GLY A 762 -11.93 -12.71 24.62
N THR A 763 -12.36 -13.77 25.33
CA THR A 763 -11.55 -14.40 26.37
C THR A 763 -10.67 -15.50 25.80
N LEU A 764 -9.47 -15.67 26.36
CA LEU A 764 -8.53 -16.73 26.05
C LEU A 764 -8.41 -17.69 27.24
N LEU A 765 -8.63 -18.96 26.96
CA LEU A 765 -8.57 -20.07 27.91
C LEU A 765 -7.34 -20.96 27.65
N PRO A 766 -6.92 -21.80 28.62
CA PRO A 766 -5.84 -22.76 28.39
C PRO A 766 -6.08 -23.65 27.16
N PRO A 767 -5.02 -24.11 26.49
CA PRO A 767 -5.13 -24.92 25.27
C PRO A 767 -5.72 -26.30 25.52
N PRO A 768 -6.21 -27.00 24.45
CA PRO A 768 -6.72 -28.35 24.58
C PRO A 768 -5.71 -29.33 25.14
N THR A 769 -4.44 -29.10 24.88
CA THR A 769 -3.30 -29.92 25.37
C THR A 769 -3.00 -29.74 26.85
N ASP A 770 -3.49 -28.63 27.46
CA ASP A 770 -3.30 -28.30 28.88
C ASP A 770 -4.54 -27.64 29.51
N PRO A 771 -5.71 -28.32 29.53
CA PRO A 771 -6.98 -27.72 29.96
C PRO A 771 -7.00 -27.30 31.43
N ASN A 772 -6.10 -27.87 32.28
CA ASN A 772 -5.97 -27.55 33.70
C ASN A 772 -4.92 -26.46 33.99
N ASN A 773 -4.26 -25.91 32.94
CA ASN A 773 -3.19 -24.93 33.10
C ASN A 773 -2.03 -25.44 34.01
N GLU A 774 -1.60 -26.68 33.77
CA GLU A 774 -0.50 -27.30 34.51
C GLU A 774 0.86 -26.84 34.02
N GLY A 775 0.93 -26.21 32.82
CA GLY A 775 2.10 -25.55 32.29
C GLY A 775 2.78 -26.30 31.14
N VAL A 776 2.03 -26.52 30.06
CA VAL A 776 2.60 -27.04 28.81
C VAL A 776 3.66 -26.10 28.24
N VAL A 777 4.68 -26.67 27.59
CA VAL A 777 5.68 -25.96 26.80
C VAL A 777 5.43 -26.27 25.32
N SER A 778 5.10 -25.25 24.54
CA SER A 778 4.90 -25.37 23.10
C SER A 778 5.51 -24.16 22.41
N ILE A 779 6.77 -24.28 22.03
CA ILE A 779 7.53 -23.24 21.33
C ILE A 779 7.80 -23.66 19.90
N SER A 780 7.60 -22.75 18.96
CA SER A 780 8.02 -22.83 17.58
C SER A 780 8.90 -21.61 17.25
N HIS A 781 9.91 -21.81 16.42
CA HIS A 781 10.70 -20.71 15.87
C HIS A 781 9.83 -19.72 15.06
N LEU A 782 8.71 -20.18 14.50
CA LEU A 782 7.78 -19.31 13.75
C LEU A 782 6.99 -18.36 14.65
N ASN A 783 6.92 -18.58 15.98
CA ASN A 783 6.07 -17.76 16.84
C ASN A 783 6.45 -16.28 16.87
N ALA A 784 7.74 -15.94 16.76
CA ALA A 784 8.23 -14.57 16.89
C ALA A 784 8.69 -13.92 15.59
N VAL A 785 8.51 -14.57 14.44
CA VAL A 785 9.03 -14.06 13.16
C VAL A 785 8.00 -13.31 12.30
N PHE A 786 6.73 -13.30 12.72
CA PHE A 786 5.64 -12.62 12.01
C PHE A 786 5.13 -11.39 12.77
N GLY A 787 6.04 -10.52 13.21
CA GLY A 787 5.69 -9.25 13.86
C GLY A 787 5.31 -9.35 15.35
N MET A 788 5.36 -10.51 15.99
CA MET A 788 5.02 -10.63 17.42
C MET A 788 5.88 -9.75 18.33
N PRO A 789 7.23 -9.65 18.17
CA PRO A 789 8.05 -8.77 19.01
C PRO A 789 7.63 -7.30 18.90
N GLU A 790 7.34 -6.84 17.72
CA GLU A 790 6.90 -5.48 17.44
C GLU A 790 5.52 -5.21 18.06
N VAL A 791 4.57 -6.12 17.84
CA VAL A 791 3.20 -6.00 18.36
C VAL A 791 3.20 -5.99 19.89
N VAL A 792 3.90 -6.93 20.54
CA VAL A 792 3.92 -6.99 22.01
C VAL A 792 4.65 -5.79 22.61
N SER A 793 5.78 -5.36 22.01
CA SER A 793 6.50 -4.17 22.45
C SER A 793 5.62 -2.93 22.40
N GLU A 794 4.96 -2.68 21.27
CA GLU A 794 4.06 -1.53 21.13
C GLU A 794 2.83 -1.62 22.04
N LEU A 795 2.30 -2.81 22.24
CA LEU A 795 1.17 -3.05 23.10
C LEU A 795 1.50 -2.72 24.56
N LEU A 796 2.66 -3.17 25.05
CA LEU A 796 3.15 -2.85 26.39
C LEU A 796 3.45 -1.36 26.55
N GLU A 797 4.07 -0.72 25.56
CA GLU A 797 4.28 0.73 25.53
C GLU A 797 2.96 1.51 25.54
N TYR A 798 1.97 1.06 24.76
CA TYR A 798 0.66 1.70 24.66
C TYR A 798 -0.14 1.61 25.98
N TRP A 799 -0.12 0.45 26.67
CA TRP A 799 -0.76 0.28 27.95
C TRP A 799 0.00 0.97 29.10
N GLY A 800 1.33 0.90 29.10
CA GLY A 800 2.13 1.35 30.22
C GLY A 800 1.70 0.65 31.53
N ASP A 801 1.54 1.41 32.60
CA ASP A 801 1.17 0.88 33.94
C ASP A 801 -0.23 0.20 34.00
N GLU A 802 -1.04 0.29 32.94
CA GLU A 802 -2.36 -0.37 32.86
C GLU A 802 -2.32 -1.71 32.10
N ALA A 803 -1.13 -2.19 31.74
CA ALA A 803 -0.99 -3.53 31.15
C ALA A 803 -1.58 -4.59 32.10
N PRO A 804 -2.23 -5.64 31.57
CA PRO A 804 -2.71 -6.75 32.40
C PRO A 804 -1.59 -7.29 33.29
N GLU A 805 -1.89 -7.45 34.61
CA GLU A 805 -0.92 -7.97 35.57
C GLU A 805 -0.34 -9.32 35.10
N GLY A 806 0.97 -9.44 35.10
CA GLY A 806 1.68 -10.63 34.67
C GLY A 806 2.00 -10.69 33.15
N LEU A 807 1.43 -9.83 32.31
CA LEU A 807 1.68 -9.88 30.85
C LEU A 807 3.14 -9.54 30.51
N GLU A 808 3.65 -8.44 31.08
CA GLU A 808 5.03 -8.01 30.86
C GLU A 808 6.03 -9.08 31.35
N SER A 809 5.81 -9.64 32.53
CA SER A 809 6.69 -10.71 33.05
C SER A 809 6.62 -11.97 32.18
N ALA A 810 5.45 -12.33 31.67
CA ALA A 810 5.29 -13.46 30.76
C ALA A 810 6.05 -13.23 29.42
N TRP A 811 6.05 -12.00 28.93
CA TRP A 811 6.80 -11.60 27.73
C TRP A 811 8.31 -11.61 27.98
N LEU A 812 8.76 -11.04 29.11
CA LEU A 812 10.17 -11.03 29.51
C LEU A 812 10.70 -12.46 29.72
N ASP A 813 9.92 -13.34 30.34
CA ASP A 813 10.27 -14.76 30.42
C ASP A 813 10.45 -15.41 29.05
N TYR A 814 9.52 -15.19 28.11
CA TYR A 814 9.64 -15.68 26.73
C TYR A 814 10.90 -15.17 26.07
N CYS A 815 11.17 -13.87 26.16
CA CYS A 815 12.35 -13.21 25.59
C CYS A 815 13.67 -13.75 26.16
N TYR A 816 13.72 -13.97 27.48
CA TYR A 816 14.93 -14.49 28.11
C TYR A 816 15.20 -15.96 27.79
N TYR A 817 14.14 -16.80 27.95
CA TYR A 817 14.32 -18.24 27.87
C TYR A 817 14.39 -18.79 26.47
N TYR A 818 13.99 -18.03 25.43
CA TYR A 818 14.14 -18.49 24.07
C TYR A 818 15.62 -18.81 23.72
N GLY A 819 16.54 -17.89 24.04
CA GLY A 819 17.99 -18.09 23.84
C GLY A 819 18.74 -18.65 25.08
N ALA A 820 18.05 -19.05 26.15
CA ALA A 820 18.69 -19.58 27.34
C ALA A 820 19.17 -21.02 27.15
N THR A 821 20.08 -21.46 28.04
CA THR A 821 20.58 -22.83 28.04
C THR A 821 19.45 -23.82 28.35
N LYS A 822 19.58 -25.04 27.80
CA LYS A 822 18.65 -26.16 28.13
C LYS A 822 18.51 -26.42 29.63
N ALA A 823 19.58 -26.18 30.41
CA ALA A 823 19.54 -26.31 31.88
C ALA A 823 18.68 -25.25 32.55
N GLU A 824 18.75 -24.00 32.08
CA GLU A 824 17.91 -22.91 32.57
C GLU A 824 16.45 -23.12 32.20
N GLN A 825 16.16 -23.53 30.94
CA GLN A 825 14.84 -23.88 30.48
C GLN A 825 14.24 -25.03 31.32
N GLN A 826 14.98 -26.10 31.52
CA GLN A 826 14.58 -27.24 32.36
C GLN A 826 14.28 -26.79 33.81
N ALA A 827 15.10 -25.92 34.37
CA ALA A 827 14.91 -25.42 35.74
C ALA A 827 13.65 -24.55 35.88
N ARG A 828 13.29 -23.78 34.84
CA ARG A 828 12.13 -22.86 34.86
C ARG A 828 10.82 -23.57 34.52
N TYR A 829 10.84 -24.42 33.49
CA TYR A 829 9.63 -24.99 32.89
C TYR A 829 9.45 -26.50 33.12
N GLY A 830 10.44 -27.17 33.69
CA GLY A 830 10.42 -28.64 33.88
C GLY A 830 10.86 -29.41 32.63
N GLU A 831 11.06 -28.73 31.52
CA GLU A 831 11.59 -29.31 30.28
C GLU A 831 12.34 -28.24 29.47
N SER A 832 13.20 -28.68 28.55
CA SER A 832 13.92 -27.80 27.64
C SER A 832 13.18 -27.66 26.33
N PHE A 833 13.34 -26.49 25.69
CA PHE A 833 12.73 -26.18 24.40
C PHE A 833 13.30 -27.07 23.29
N SER A 834 12.41 -27.55 22.40
CA SER A 834 12.76 -28.31 21.21
C SER A 834 12.30 -27.57 19.97
N GLY A 835 12.92 -27.81 18.80
CA GLY A 835 12.54 -27.19 17.53
C GLY A 835 12.84 -25.69 17.43
N ILE A 836 13.78 -25.18 18.22
CA ILE A 836 14.25 -23.81 18.15
C ILE A 836 15.24 -23.68 16.98
N SER A 837 15.01 -22.70 16.11
CA SER A 837 15.93 -22.29 15.03
C SER A 837 15.87 -20.78 14.84
N LEU A 838 16.57 -20.26 13.82
CA LEU A 838 16.64 -18.81 13.51
C LEU A 838 17.17 -18.01 14.71
N ILE A 839 18.19 -18.51 15.40
CA ILE A 839 18.77 -17.89 16.61
C ILE A 839 19.20 -16.45 16.33
N GLN A 840 19.82 -16.21 15.17
CA GLN A 840 20.22 -14.87 14.75
C GLN A 840 19.03 -13.90 14.69
N GLY A 841 17.92 -14.27 14.03
CA GLY A 841 16.72 -13.45 13.95
C GLY A 841 16.01 -13.27 15.29
N HIS A 842 16.16 -14.23 16.23
CA HIS A 842 15.58 -14.15 17.57
C HIS A 842 16.46 -13.45 18.61
N SER A 843 17.70 -13.03 18.26
CA SER A 843 18.59 -12.25 19.16
C SER A 843 17.89 -11.01 19.70
N ARG A 844 16.97 -10.41 18.92
CA ARG A 844 16.12 -9.27 19.30
C ARG A 844 15.23 -9.54 20.53
N LEU A 845 14.83 -10.79 20.77
CA LEU A 845 14.12 -11.17 21.99
C LEU A 845 15.05 -11.03 23.21
N THR A 846 16.25 -11.58 23.10
CA THR A 846 17.28 -11.48 24.13
C THR A 846 17.68 -10.03 24.40
N ALA A 847 17.82 -9.22 23.31
CA ALA A 847 18.07 -7.78 23.40
C ALA A 847 16.93 -7.02 24.12
N TYR A 848 15.68 -7.36 23.82
CA TYR A 848 14.53 -6.77 24.51
C TYR A 848 14.57 -7.03 26.02
N TYR A 849 14.80 -8.28 26.43
CA TYR A 849 14.98 -8.62 27.84
C TYR A 849 16.16 -7.87 28.46
N ALA A 850 17.32 -7.83 27.78
CA ALA A 850 18.50 -7.15 28.27
C ALA A 850 18.24 -5.67 28.56
N LYS A 851 17.56 -4.99 27.65
CA LYS A 851 17.15 -3.59 27.80
C LYS A 851 16.26 -3.36 28.99
N HIS A 852 15.19 -4.15 29.13
CA HIS A 852 14.19 -3.98 30.19
C HIS A 852 14.71 -4.41 31.58
N SER A 853 15.61 -5.40 31.64
CA SER A 853 16.25 -5.82 32.88
C SER A 853 17.53 -5.04 33.23
N ASN A 854 17.99 -4.18 32.34
CA ASN A 854 19.26 -3.46 32.42
C ASN A 854 20.47 -4.42 32.66
N ASN A 855 20.48 -5.57 31.95
CA ASN A 855 21.43 -6.66 32.19
C ASN A 855 22.46 -6.74 31.06
N VAL A 856 23.69 -6.26 31.34
CA VAL A 856 24.80 -6.23 30.39
C VAL A 856 25.20 -7.64 29.89
N THR A 857 25.20 -8.63 30.77
CA THR A 857 25.57 -10.02 30.39
C THR A 857 24.55 -10.61 29.39
N VAL A 858 23.27 -10.24 29.49
CA VAL A 858 22.26 -10.67 28.55
C VAL A 858 22.36 -9.87 27.24
N ALA A 859 22.78 -8.59 27.29
CA ALA A 859 23.09 -7.82 26.08
C ALA A 859 24.27 -8.43 25.29
N GLU A 860 25.33 -8.88 26.00
CA GLU A 860 26.43 -9.64 25.36
C GLU A 860 25.92 -10.97 24.75
N ARG A 861 24.97 -11.64 25.41
CA ARG A 861 24.35 -12.85 24.86
C ARG A 861 23.56 -12.55 23.58
N ALA A 862 22.81 -11.46 23.51
CA ALA A 862 22.08 -11.06 22.31
C ALA A 862 23.03 -10.89 21.12
N TRP A 863 24.14 -10.18 21.30
CA TRP A 863 25.14 -10.06 20.23
C TRP A 863 25.81 -11.37 19.86
N LYS A 864 26.03 -12.26 20.84
CA LYS A 864 26.52 -13.60 20.55
C LYS A 864 25.55 -14.41 19.70
N GLU A 865 24.25 -14.31 19.97
CA GLU A 865 23.19 -14.94 19.17
C GLU A 865 23.13 -14.31 17.78
N PHE A 866 23.24 -13.00 17.65
CA PHE A 866 23.24 -12.29 16.37
C PHE A 866 24.44 -12.67 15.47
N TYR A 867 25.62 -12.80 16.03
CA TYR A 867 26.82 -13.24 15.31
C TYR A 867 26.91 -14.77 15.15
N ASN A 868 25.91 -15.50 15.59
CA ASN A 868 25.87 -16.96 15.39
C ASN A 868 25.43 -17.30 13.97
N ASN A 869 26.41 -17.61 13.11
CA ASN A 869 26.20 -17.92 11.70
C ASN A 869 25.86 -19.40 11.44
N THR A 870 25.57 -20.21 12.47
CA THR A 870 25.28 -21.66 12.30
C THR A 870 23.93 -21.88 11.62
N ASP A 871 22.94 -21.04 11.92
CA ASP A 871 21.61 -21.01 11.30
C ASP A 871 21.19 -19.58 10.93
N GLY A 872 22.14 -18.77 10.46
CA GLY A 872 22.00 -17.38 10.08
C GLY A 872 23.06 -16.94 9.07
N PHE A 873 23.16 -15.65 8.86
CA PHE A 873 24.06 -15.02 7.90
C PHE A 873 25.33 -14.51 8.60
N THR A 874 26.47 -14.50 7.87
CA THR A 874 27.72 -13.96 8.38
C THR A 874 27.58 -12.47 8.67
N ALA A 875 27.66 -12.06 9.95
CA ALA A 875 27.41 -10.69 10.37
C ALA A 875 28.67 -9.82 10.51
N ASP A 876 29.84 -10.39 10.39
CA ASP A 876 31.17 -9.74 10.58
C ASP A 876 31.97 -9.58 9.28
N GLU A 877 31.42 -10.02 8.14
CA GLU A 877 32.05 -9.89 6.82
C GLU A 877 31.19 -9.03 5.88
N PRO A 878 31.79 -8.26 4.95
CA PRO A 878 31.05 -7.52 3.96
C PRO A 878 30.23 -8.44 3.04
N TRP A 879 29.01 -8.05 2.72
CA TRP A 879 28.16 -8.76 1.76
C TRP A 879 28.33 -8.17 0.37
N VAL A 880 28.46 -9.03 -0.62
CA VAL A 880 28.62 -8.66 -2.02
C VAL A 880 27.79 -9.58 -2.91
N SER A 881 27.28 -9.05 -4.01
CA SER A 881 26.69 -9.82 -5.10
C SER A 881 27.75 -10.09 -6.19
N GLU A 882 27.54 -11.14 -6.95
CA GLU A 882 28.31 -11.45 -8.15
C GLU A 882 27.52 -11.11 -9.40
N ARG A 883 28.17 -10.55 -10.41
CA ARG A 883 27.56 -10.29 -11.70
C ARG A 883 27.68 -11.49 -12.61
N VAL A 884 26.60 -12.23 -12.80
CA VAL A 884 26.52 -13.38 -13.72
C VAL A 884 26.16 -12.87 -15.12
N ASN A 885 26.86 -13.38 -16.14
CA ASN A 885 26.63 -12.99 -17.53
C ASN A 885 27.00 -14.15 -18.50
N GLY A 886 26.80 -13.95 -19.80
CA GLY A 886 27.13 -14.91 -20.83
C GLY A 886 25.98 -15.87 -21.13
N SER A 887 26.28 -17.11 -21.46
CA SER A 887 25.32 -18.10 -21.95
C SER A 887 24.52 -18.80 -20.82
N ALA A 888 24.87 -18.56 -19.58
CA ALA A 888 24.18 -19.14 -18.42
C ALA A 888 22.90 -18.39 -18.04
N VAL A 889 22.78 -17.12 -18.43
CA VAL A 889 21.65 -16.26 -18.09
C VAL A 889 21.09 -15.58 -19.34
N LEU A 890 19.79 -15.30 -19.33
CA LEU A 890 19.13 -14.62 -20.45
C LEU A 890 19.61 -13.16 -20.61
N ILE A 891 19.77 -12.47 -19.50
CA ILE A 891 20.36 -11.14 -19.38
C ILE A 891 21.36 -11.13 -18.24
N PRO A 892 22.36 -10.23 -18.21
CA PRO A 892 23.25 -10.11 -17.06
C PRO A 892 22.47 -9.77 -15.79
N VAL A 893 22.72 -10.49 -14.70
CA VAL A 893 22.01 -10.34 -13.42
C VAL A 893 22.98 -10.29 -12.25
N ASP A 894 22.59 -9.61 -11.17
CA ASP A 894 23.30 -9.69 -9.91
C ASP A 894 22.80 -10.88 -9.10
N GLU A 895 23.73 -11.65 -8.55
CA GLU A 895 23.46 -12.88 -7.84
C GLU A 895 24.07 -12.86 -6.44
N ALA A 896 23.26 -13.29 -5.45
CA ALA A 896 23.69 -13.65 -4.11
C ALA A 896 22.87 -14.87 -3.69
N THR A 897 23.39 -16.07 -3.98
CA THR A 897 22.65 -17.34 -3.91
C THR A 897 22.14 -17.68 -2.52
N TRP A 898 22.78 -17.14 -1.49
CA TRP A 898 22.46 -17.33 -0.08
C TRP A 898 21.36 -16.40 0.44
N ILE A 899 20.94 -15.39 -0.32
CA ILE A 899 19.86 -14.48 0.06
C ILE A 899 18.49 -15.10 -0.22
N SER A 900 17.60 -14.93 0.75
CA SER A 900 16.15 -15.15 0.65
C SER A 900 15.42 -14.03 1.38
N THR A 901 14.10 -13.99 1.30
CA THR A 901 13.29 -13.05 2.10
C THR A 901 13.50 -13.25 3.60
N ASN A 902 13.87 -14.47 4.04
CA ASN A 902 14.27 -14.74 5.42
C ASN A 902 15.47 -13.89 5.86
N ALA A 903 16.45 -13.65 4.98
CA ALA A 903 17.58 -12.79 5.27
C ALA A 903 17.12 -11.35 5.51
N VAL A 904 16.24 -10.83 4.64
CA VAL A 904 15.69 -9.48 4.79
C VAL A 904 14.93 -9.33 6.10
N ALA A 905 13.96 -10.22 6.31
CA ALA A 905 13.07 -10.12 7.46
C ALA A 905 13.79 -10.41 8.78
N GLN A 906 14.50 -11.53 8.88
CA GLN A 906 15.04 -11.98 10.16
C GLN A 906 16.34 -11.30 10.52
N TYR A 907 17.33 -11.27 9.62
CA TYR A 907 18.55 -10.52 9.85
C TYR A 907 18.29 -9.03 9.96
N GLY A 908 17.53 -8.46 9.01
CA GLY A 908 17.28 -7.02 8.96
C GLY A 908 16.56 -6.50 10.20
N LEU A 909 15.49 -7.17 10.64
CA LEU A 909 14.75 -6.77 11.84
C LEU A 909 15.58 -6.97 13.12
N ALA A 910 16.33 -8.08 13.23
CA ALA A 910 17.21 -8.30 14.38
C ALA A 910 18.32 -7.23 14.43
N ALA A 911 18.97 -6.94 13.31
CA ALA A 911 20.00 -5.92 13.23
C ALA A 911 19.49 -4.54 13.70
N ILE A 912 18.33 -4.10 13.18
CA ILE A 912 17.73 -2.81 13.55
C ILE A 912 17.39 -2.77 15.04
N GLN A 913 16.80 -3.85 15.57
CA GLN A 913 16.33 -3.89 16.96
C GLN A 913 17.47 -4.11 17.96
N ASP A 914 18.47 -4.92 17.66
CA ASP A 914 19.63 -5.11 18.52
C ASP A 914 20.46 -3.83 18.62
N LEU A 915 20.66 -3.10 17.50
CA LEU A 915 21.27 -1.77 17.53
C LEU A 915 20.47 -0.79 18.39
N ALA A 916 19.15 -0.83 18.36
CA ALA A 916 18.28 0.04 19.15
C ALA A 916 18.30 -0.27 20.66
N LEU A 917 18.29 -1.56 21.00
CA LEU A 917 18.07 -2.02 22.37
C LEU A 917 19.39 -2.22 23.15
N VAL A 918 20.42 -2.72 22.47
CA VAL A 918 21.72 -3.08 23.09
C VAL A 918 22.93 -2.63 22.27
N GLY A 919 22.77 -1.58 21.43
CA GLY A 919 23.84 -1.07 20.55
C GLY A 919 25.11 -0.69 21.31
N ASP A 920 25.01 -0.14 22.52
CA ASP A 920 26.17 0.21 23.35
C ASP A 920 27.06 -1.00 23.68
N ALA A 921 26.49 -2.21 23.66
CA ALA A 921 27.24 -3.44 23.96
C ALA A 921 27.89 -4.08 22.71
N VAL A 922 27.64 -3.61 21.52
CA VAL A 922 28.14 -4.21 20.27
C VAL A 922 29.67 -4.19 20.19
N THR A 923 30.31 -3.15 20.72
CA THR A 923 31.78 -3.00 20.72
C THR A 923 32.48 -3.95 21.68
N GLN A 924 31.79 -4.52 22.65
CA GLN A 924 32.32 -5.39 23.70
C GLN A 924 32.15 -6.89 23.35
N SER A 925 31.50 -7.21 22.24
CA SER A 925 31.28 -8.60 21.85
C SER A 925 32.59 -9.29 21.47
N PRO A 926 32.91 -10.47 22.05
CA PRO A 926 34.12 -11.22 21.76
C PRO A 926 34.14 -11.89 20.37
N TYR A 927 33.06 -11.79 19.61
CA TYR A 927 32.85 -12.46 18.30
C TYR A 927 33.20 -11.58 17.10
N GLY A 928 33.98 -10.55 17.25
CA GLY A 928 34.46 -9.66 16.21
C GLY A 928 35.91 -9.23 16.48
N ALA A 929 36.77 -10.14 16.80
CA ALA A 929 38.22 -9.92 16.86
C ALA A 929 38.92 -10.84 15.86
#